data_bbe4b8f16eff99fb458fb12e9ecd5c7a
#
_entry.id   bbe4b8f16eff99fb458fb12e9ecd5c7a
#
_cell.length_a   1.000
_cell.length_b   1.000
_cell.length_c   1.000
_cell.angle_alpha   90.00
_cell.angle_beta   90.00
_cell.angle_gamma   90.00
#
_symmetry.space_group_name_H-M   'P 1'
#
loop_
_entity.id
_entity.type
_entity.pdbx_description
1 polymer ?
#
loop_
_entity_poly.entity_id
_entity_poly.type
_entity_poly.pdbx_seq_one_letter_code
_entity_poly.pdbx_strand_id
1 'polypeptide(L)'
;MLRARNALLLVGAVVLALPPTCIGQADTTPAPTDSTTRPTHSYFIDAARLTREGAVRDVGDLLMDRVPGLLVVPGSGLTGTGSRIRMRGVQSLVDDRPPLVFVDGMRVDQTEDDYWASMTGPVAPGPLRLSDLSVEDIESVEVVGPAGAAVYGPGAAGGVLLIRTKRGRAGPPRWEAYATGGVRSEQASWPANYGGVDLDNPNDLYRHGRCTLAVQAAGYCVQDFVQQFNPLAQRSPFRTALARQYGLSVSGGSSRADYRLAGDFSGSDGPFSSSVVSPDPNYYRRLNFRGTGAVRPWPNLEVSASVARTTGNLRLPPDILTSAVFGPSDSANFSWAPSFRGSNTQGLGRTSGVVAAHWTPVPWLAVHGLAGWDAVGLADAAVYSATSTAPRSLTDVRTETRHRTLDLAATVTRALSAHIRSTTTLGTQRLRDSLEQFLTASRDSGNGFPGCYACLQAGLAERGQSVGYYGAEQLDFGERLSVSGALRYDKFRPIDRTMTHPSLSVAWVAHRADSGFLNQVRLRAAYGSAGRELPAFLESFFIVPPLSPPQPRIEPERTRTIEVGTDADLAGGRFAAQLTYYAMRSNVLSFGLAPGYGGGYVPTYRPGAAISNRGVEATIVGKLLVGPRLGWDVSLLLWGNRNRLLKLDGAPVYFGTAMWQGLVPGSPVGGYWTFPISYADNNGNGIIEPQEVSRVFQLQWAGSPYPTQGAMLTSAWTLGNTLRLSATLDYRAGQTLFNADAWWRCAQWTCRQVNDARTPLAAQAEALAAPSQATPMFFEDADYLKLRELALTFVAPPTVAAALRARTATITLAGRDLATWTGYSGVDPEAGSYGVGAPGQPRLIQDFATLPVPHSWTLRLDLSY
;
A
#
# COMPACT_ATOMS: atom_id res chain seq x y z
N MET A 1 8.86 -11.73 22.58
CA MET A 1 7.58 -12.45 22.76
C MET A 1 6.86 -12.13 24.09
N LEU A 2 7.45 -12.24 25.27
CA LEU A 2 6.73 -11.98 26.54
C LEU A 2 6.30 -10.52 26.75
N ARG A 3 7.05 -9.53 26.28
CA ARG A 3 6.70 -8.10 26.48
C ARG A 3 5.51 -7.62 25.63
N ALA A 4 5.35 -8.11 24.42
CA ALA A 4 4.21 -7.76 23.57
C ALA A 4 2.90 -8.45 24.01
N ARG A 5 2.99 -9.67 24.53
CA ARG A 5 1.85 -10.42 25.05
C ARG A 5 1.22 -9.77 26.29
N ASN A 6 2.05 -9.13 27.14
CA ASN A 6 1.56 -8.44 28.32
C ASN A 6 0.90 -7.08 28.00
N ALA A 7 1.26 -6.43 26.90
CA ALA A 7 0.61 -5.18 26.46
C ALA A 7 -0.84 -5.40 25.97
N LEU A 8 -1.10 -6.53 25.30
CA LEU A 8 -2.47 -6.88 24.87
C LEU A 8 -3.39 -7.26 26.04
N LEU A 9 -2.86 -7.90 27.08
CA LEU A 9 -3.63 -8.26 28.28
C LEU A 9 -4.02 -7.04 29.12
N LEU A 10 -3.21 -5.97 29.13
CA LEU A 10 -3.55 -4.72 29.83
C LEU A 10 -4.66 -3.94 29.11
N VAL A 11 -4.75 -4.00 27.79
CA VAL A 11 -5.80 -3.35 27.01
C VAL A 11 -7.15 -4.06 27.18
N GLY A 12 -7.15 -5.39 27.33
CA GLY A 12 -8.36 -6.17 27.59
C GLY A 12 -8.97 -5.99 28.99
N ALA A 13 -8.14 -5.69 30.00
CA ALA A 13 -8.58 -5.58 31.40
C ALA A 13 -9.25 -4.23 31.77
N VAL A 14 -9.01 -3.18 30.96
CA VAL A 14 -9.57 -1.83 31.22
C VAL A 14 -11.03 -1.70 30.72
N VAL A 15 -11.50 -2.61 29.86
CA VAL A 15 -12.84 -2.55 29.25
C VAL A 15 -13.96 -3.08 30.18
N LEU A 16 -13.63 -3.78 31.28
CA LEU A 16 -14.62 -4.58 32.03
C LEU A 16 -15.12 -4.00 33.37
N ALA A 17 -14.73 -2.80 33.78
CA ALA A 17 -15.15 -2.29 35.08
C ALA A 17 -15.52 -0.80 35.11
N LEU A 18 -16.76 -0.45 34.75
CA LEU A 18 -17.38 0.82 35.19
C LEU A 18 -18.93 0.73 35.19
N PRO A 19 -19.62 1.31 36.18
CA PRO A 19 -21.08 1.25 36.33
C PRO A 19 -21.83 2.31 35.50
N PRO A 20 -23.12 2.12 35.22
CA PRO A 20 -23.90 3.00 34.36
C PRO A 20 -24.53 4.16 35.10
N THR A 21 -24.26 5.40 34.77
CA THR A 21 -25.21 6.52 35.04
C THR A 21 -25.01 7.73 34.10
N CYS A 22 -26.18 8.31 33.74
CA CYS A 22 -26.45 9.65 33.20
C CYS A 22 -26.45 9.85 31.69
N ILE A 23 -27.68 10.02 31.20
CA ILE A 23 -28.11 10.39 29.85
C ILE A 23 -28.01 11.92 29.68
N GLY A 24 -27.29 12.37 28.68
CA GLY A 24 -27.31 13.73 28.15
C GLY A 24 -27.28 13.69 26.63
N GLN A 25 -28.22 14.38 26.01
CA GLN A 25 -28.33 14.49 24.53
C GLN A 25 -27.08 15.11 23.94
N ALA A 26 -26.44 14.42 23.02
CA ALA A 26 -25.37 14.93 22.19
C ALA A 26 -25.86 14.99 20.75
N ASP A 27 -25.58 16.12 20.09
CA ASP A 27 -25.81 16.33 18.66
C ASP A 27 -25.10 15.25 17.85
N THR A 28 -25.88 14.32 17.36
CA THR A 28 -25.44 13.32 16.41
C THR A 28 -25.51 13.91 15.03
N THR A 29 -24.36 14.29 14.44
CA THR A 29 -24.27 14.33 12.99
C THR A 29 -24.53 12.92 12.48
N PRO A 30 -25.56 12.72 11.66
CA PRO A 30 -25.91 11.37 11.23
C PRO A 30 -24.78 10.82 10.34
N ALA A 31 -24.27 9.65 10.72
CA ALA A 31 -23.70 8.76 9.72
C ALA A 31 -24.74 8.65 8.58
N PRO A 32 -24.30 8.58 7.31
CA PRO A 32 -25.25 8.57 6.20
C PRO A 32 -26.28 7.47 6.42
N THR A 33 -27.52 7.90 6.57
CA THR A 33 -28.70 7.16 7.06
C THR A 33 -29.19 6.13 6.05
N ASP A 34 -28.34 5.29 5.48
CA ASP A 34 -28.78 4.23 4.58
C ASP A 34 -27.98 2.93 4.67
N SER A 35 -27.33 2.68 5.81
CA SER A 35 -26.62 1.41 6.05
C SER A 35 -27.58 0.23 6.30
N THR A 36 -28.84 0.52 6.60
CA THR A 36 -29.83 -0.51 6.98
C THR A 36 -30.30 -1.37 5.82
N THR A 37 -30.21 -0.88 4.58
CA THR A 37 -30.73 -1.57 3.38
C THR A 37 -29.64 -2.11 2.46
N ARG A 38 -28.34 -1.81 2.69
CA ARG A 38 -27.26 -2.32 1.85
C ARG A 38 -26.97 -3.78 2.17
N PRO A 39 -27.19 -4.70 1.24
CA PRO A 39 -26.99 -6.14 1.49
C PRO A 39 -25.52 -6.56 1.48
N THR A 40 -24.60 -5.73 0.95
CA THR A 40 -23.15 -6.00 0.90
C THR A 40 -22.42 -5.19 1.96
N HIS A 41 -21.29 -5.75 2.46
CA HIS A 41 -20.46 -5.07 3.44
C HIS A 41 -19.55 -4.05 2.77
N SER A 42 -19.55 -2.82 3.30
CA SER A 42 -18.60 -1.78 2.94
C SER A 42 -18.16 -1.01 4.18
N TYR A 43 -16.94 -0.47 4.13
CA TYR A 43 -16.39 0.40 5.16
C TYR A 43 -16.39 1.83 4.66
N PHE A 44 -16.87 2.74 5.51
CA PHE A 44 -16.92 4.17 5.18
C PHE A 44 -15.86 4.93 5.96
N ILE A 45 -15.11 5.77 5.27
CA ILE A 45 -14.05 6.64 5.81
C ILE A 45 -14.44 8.09 5.53
N ASP A 46 -14.64 8.87 6.58
CA ASP A 46 -14.84 10.32 6.51
C ASP A 46 -13.47 11.01 6.32
N ALA A 47 -13.09 11.18 5.06
CA ALA A 47 -11.80 11.75 4.70
C ALA A 47 -11.70 13.22 5.08
N ALA A 48 -12.80 13.97 4.91
CA ALA A 48 -12.86 15.39 5.22
C ALA A 48 -12.63 15.71 6.71
N ARG A 49 -13.06 14.82 7.62
CA ARG A 49 -12.77 14.91 9.05
C ARG A 49 -11.34 14.53 9.35
N LEU A 50 -10.87 13.40 8.84
CA LEU A 50 -9.55 12.86 9.14
C LEU A 50 -8.40 13.76 8.68
N THR A 51 -8.55 14.44 7.54
CA THR A 51 -7.54 15.41 7.07
C THR A 51 -7.39 16.62 7.99
N ARG A 52 -8.44 16.99 8.72
CA ARG A 52 -8.40 18.11 9.68
C ARG A 52 -7.93 17.68 11.07
N GLU A 53 -8.26 16.45 11.50
CA GLU A 53 -7.99 15.93 12.85
C GLU A 53 -6.70 15.13 12.97
N GLY A 54 -6.02 14.82 11.86
CA GLY A 54 -4.84 13.96 11.83
C GLY A 54 -3.73 14.43 10.88
N ALA A 55 -2.65 13.69 10.84
CA ALA A 55 -1.48 13.94 9.99
C ALA A 55 -1.58 13.20 8.65
N VAL A 56 -2.68 13.34 7.93
CA VAL A 56 -2.91 12.66 6.64
C VAL A 56 -2.20 13.42 5.51
N ARG A 57 -1.28 12.76 4.82
CA ARG A 57 -0.45 13.34 3.75
C ARG A 57 -0.91 12.94 2.36
N ASP A 58 -1.37 11.70 2.23
CA ASP A 58 -1.82 11.08 0.97
C ASP A 58 -2.96 10.08 1.22
N VAL A 59 -3.44 9.46 0.15
CA VAL A 59 -4.55 8.50 0.22
C VAL A 59 -4.12 7.19 0.91
N GLY A 60 -2.84 6.82 0.87
CA GLY A 60 -2.30 5.69 1.64
C GLY A 60 -2.47 5.93 3.14
N ASP A 61 -2.04 7.09 3.63
CA ASP A 61 -2.25 7.50 5.04
C ASP A 61 -3.73 7.54 5.43
N LEU A 62 -4.60 7.97 4.49
CA LEU A 62 -6.04 8.01 4.73
C LEU A 62 -6.66 6.62 4.90
N LEU A 63 -6.15 5.62 4.17
CA LEU A 63 -6.67 4.25 4.21
C LEU A 63 -6.02 3.39 5.29
N MET A 64 -4.78 3.71 5.67
CA MET A 64 -3.99 2.96 6.63
C MET A 64 -4.72 2.87 7.97
N ASP A 65 -4.81 1.65 8.50
CA ASP A 65 -5.34 1.37 9.84
C ASP A 65 -6.81 1.78 10.06
N ARG A 66 -7.62 1.78 8.99
CA ARG A 66 -9.05 2.18 9.08
C ARG A 66 -10.04 1.14 8.55
N VAL A 67 -9.52 0.11 7.87
CA VAL A 67 -10.33 -0.97 7.30
C VAL A 67 -9.68 -2.31 7.64
N PRO A 68 -10.35 -3.20 8.38
CA PRO A 68 -9.80 -4.52 8.66
C PRO A 68 -9.63 -5.32 7.36
N GLY A 69 -8.51 -6.05 7.26
CA GLY A 69 -8.18 -6.83 6.06
C GLY A 69 -7.65 -6.02 4.88
N LEU A 70 -7.62 -4.68 4.96
CA LEU A 70 -6.94 -3.81 3.99
C LEU A 70 -5.51 -3.55 4.48
N LEU A 71 -4.55 -4.19 3.84
CA LEU A 71 -3.14 -3.99 4.12
C LEU A 71 -2.63 -2.82 3.30
N VAL A 72 -2.17 -1.78 3.97
CA VAL A 72 -1.44 -0.66 3.37
C VAL A 72 0.00 -0.75 3.86
N VAL A 73 0.93 -0.91 2.92
CA VAL A 73 2.37 -1.01 3.21
C VAL A 73 3.07 0.20 2.61
N PRO A 74 3.73 1.03 3.40
CA PRO A 74 4.54 2.15 2.89
C PRO A 74 5.62 1.66 1.94
N GLY A 75 5.91 2.41 0.87
CA GLY A 75 6.94 2.03 -0.10
C GLY A 75 8.35 2.10 0.48
N SER A 76 8.70 3.23 1.05
CA SER A 76 9.95 3.46 1.80
C SER A 76 9.86 4.78 2.57
N GLY A 77 10.87 5.10 3.39
CA GLY A 77 11.00 6.40 4.06
C GLY A 77 11.40 7.55 3.13
N LEU A 78 11.70 7.29 1.86
CA LEU A 78 11.98 8.34 0.89
C LEU A 78 10.73 9.18 0.62
N THR A 79 10.93 10.48 0.47
CA THR A 79 9.85 11.40 0.15
C THR A 79 9.33 11.15 -1.26
N GLY A 80 8.01 10.98 -1.39
CA GLY A 80 7.34 10.79 -2.67
C GLY A 80 7.18 9.33 -3.12
N THR A 81 7.68 8.35 -2.34
CA THR A 81 7.36 6.93 -2.59
C THR A 81 5.92 6.63 -2.17
N GLY A 82 5.23 5.80 -2.93
CA GLY A 82 3.85 5.44 -2.68
C GLY A 82 3.68 4.27 -1.72
N SER A 83 2.47 4.09 -1.22
CA SER A 83 2.07 2.93 -0.43
C SER A 83 1.48 1.86 -1.32
N ARG A 84 1.68 0.58 -0.98
CA ARG A 84 0.98 -0.54 -1.62
C ARG A 84 -0.27 -0.89 -0.86
N ILE A 85 -1.35 -1.19 -1.59
CA ILE A 85 -2.65 -1.46 -0.99
C ILE A 85 -3.12 -2.84 -1.47
N ARG A 86 -3.44 -3.71 -0.53
CA ARG A 86 -3.96 -5.05 -0.81
C ARG A 86 -5.12 -5.37 0.13
N MET A 87 -6.13 -6.03 -0.37
CA MET A 87 -7.26 -6.47 0.43
C MET A 87 -7.30 -8.00 0.54
N ARG A 88 -7.38 -8.52 1.77
CA ARG A 88 -7.56 -9.95 2.07
C ARG A 88 -6.52 -10.90 1.47
N GLY A 89 -5.24 -10.44 1.40
CA GLY A 89 -4.10 -11.26 0.99
C GLY A 89 -3.88 -11.36 -0.53
N VAL A 90 -2.94 -12.20 -0.92
CA VAL A 90 -2.52 -12.40 -2.31
C VAL A 90 -3.58 -13.16 -3.09
N GLN A 91 -3.96 -12.68 -4.27
CA GLN A 91 -5.04 -13.23 -5.10
C GLN A 91 -4.59 -13.64 -6.51
N SER A 92 -3.39 -13.25 -6.93
CA SER A 92 -2.78 -13.57 -8.22
C SER A 92 -1.31 -13.93 -8.03
N LEU A 93 -0.74 -14.70 -8.95
CA LEU A 93 0.69 -15.04 -8.99
C LEU A 93 1.49 -14.10 -9.89
N VAL A 94 0.81 -13.37 -10.76
CA VAL A 94 1.44 -12.56 -11.82
C VAL A 94 1.13 -11.06 -11.70
N ASP A 95 0.13 -10.71 -10.91
CA ASP A 95 -0.33 -9.32 -10.82
C ASP A 95 -0.79 -8.99 -9.38
N ASP A 96 -0.12 -8.04 -8.75
CA ASP A 96 -0.38 -7.58 -7.39
C ASP A 96 -1.12 -6.24 -7.37
N ARG A 97 -2.07 -6.06 -8.29
CA ARG A 97 -2.84 -4.81 -8.40
C ARG A 97 -3.65 -4.51 -7.15
N PRO A 98 -3.69 -3.22 -6.76
CA PRO A 98 -4.55 -2.76 -5.67
C PRO A 98 -6.05 -2.95 -6.02
N PRO A 99 -6.97 -2.74 -5.04
CA PRO A 99 -8.40 -2.61 -5.30
C PRO A 99 -8.68 -1.58 -6.39
N LEU A 100 -9.71 -1.79 -7.23
CA LEU A 100 -10.11 -0.80 -8.24
C LEU A 100 -10.47 0.53 -7.58
N VAL A 101 -10.07 1.65 -8.18
CA VAL A 101 -10.41 2.98 -7.69
C VAL A 101 -11.35 3.69 -8.66
N PHE A 102 -12.44 4.19 -8.10
CA PHE A 102 -13.36 5.09 -8.78
C PHE A 102 -13.37 6.45 -8.06
N VAL A 103 -13.22 7.54 -8.82
CA VAL A 103 -13.36 8.91 -8.33
C VAL A 103 -14.62 9.50 -8.94
N ASP A 104 -15.60 9.84 -8.12
CA ASP A 104 -16.92 10.33 -8.56
C ASP A 104 -17.60 9.44 -9.63
N GLY A 105 -17.41 8.12 -9.52
CA GLY A 105 -17.94 7.10 -10.44
C GLY A 105 -17.08 6.80 -11.67
N MET A 106 -16.04 7.56 -11.93
CA MET A 106 -15.10 7.33 -13.02
C MET A 106 -13.93 6.44 -12.57
N ARG A 107 -13.61 5.41 -13.33
CA ARG A 107 -12.40 4.60 -13.11
C ARG A 107 -11.14 5.44 -13.37
N VAL A 108 -10.18 5.37 -12.46
CA VAL A 108 -8.91 6.10 -12.55
C VAL A 108 -7.72 5.16 -12.66
N ASP A 109 -6.61 5.70 -13.18
CA ASP A 109 -5.36 4.97 -13.34
C ASP A 109 -4.77 4.54 -12.00
N GLN A 110 -4.27 3.30 -11.96
CA GLN A 110 -3.62 2.67 -10.82
C GLN A 110 -2.35 1.93 -11.24
N THR A 111 -1.93 2.06 -12.49
CA THR A 111 -0.75 1.35 -12.99
C THR A 111 0.47 1.75 -12.18
N GLU A 112 1.21 0.75 -11.71
CA GLU A 112 2.54 0.94 -11.17
C GLU A 112 3.52 0.95 -12.36
N ASP A 113 4.35 1.99 -12.46
CA ASP A 113 5.32 2.14 -13.55
C ASP A 113 6.57 1.24 -13.39
N ASP A 114 6.40 0.07 -12.87
CA ASP A 114 7.52 -0.81 -12.53
C ASP A 114 8.16 -1.52 -13.74
N TYR A 115 7.53 -1.48 -14.91
CA TYR A 115 8.01 -2.26 -16.06
C TYR A 115 9.44 -1.88 -16.47
N TRP A 116 9.71 -0.60 -16.62
CA TRP A 116 11.03 -0.11 -17.04
C TRP A 116 11.97 0.16 -15.86
N ALA A 117 11.44 0.50 -14.71
CA ALA A 117 12.21 0.59 -13.47
C ALA A 117 12.88 -0.75 -13.15
N SER A 118 12.23 -1.88 -13.48
CA SER A 118 12.79 -3.22 -13.30
C SER A 118 13.97 -3.52 -14.22
N MET A 119 14.05 -2.89 -15.37
CA MET A 119 15.13 -3.11 -16.33
C MET A 119 16.36 -2.21 -16.08
N THR A 120 16.24 -1.17 -15.28
CA THR A 120 17.26 -0.15 -15.07
C THR A 120 18.01 -0.26 -13.73
N GLY A 121 17.64 -1.22 -12.87
CA GLY A 121 18.28 -1.47 -11.57
C GLY A 121 17.32 -1.31 -10.38
N PRO A 122 17.78 -1.52 -9.14
CA PRO A 122 16.96 -1.39 -7.95
C PRO A 122 16.60 0.08 -7.74
N VAL A 123 15.46 0.48 -8.26
CA VAL A 123 14.86 1.79 -8.03
C VAL A 123 13.83 1.63 -6.93
N ALA A 124 13.76 2.60 -6.03
CA ALA A 124 12.66 2.66 -5.06
C ALA A 124 11.32 2.59 -5.81
N PRO A 125 10.33 1.85 -5.31
CA PRO A 125 9.04 1.74 -5.97
C PRO A 125 8.47 3.13 -6.27
N GLY A 126 8.04 3.34 -7.50
CA GLY A 126 7.42 4.59 -7.93
C GLY A 126 6.18 4.92 -7.09
N PRO A 127 5.73 6.16 -7.06
CA PRO A 127 4.52 6.52 -6.34
C PRO A 127 3.32 5.77 -6.92
N LEU A 128 2.48 5.19 -6.06
CA LEU A 128 1.20 4.67 -6.48
C LEU A 128 0.38 5.83 -7.07
N ARG A 129 -0.22 5.65 -8.24
CA ARG A 129 -1.05 6.70 -8.90
C ARG A 129 -2.19 7.22 -8.03
N LEU A 130 -2.58 6.48 -7.00
CA LEU A 130 -3.52 6.94 -5.98
C LEU A 130 -2.97 8.12 -5.15
N SER A 131 -1.65 8.18 -4.94
CA SER A 131 -0.99 9.30 -4.24
C SER A 131 -0.99 10.61 -5.06
N ASP A 132 -1.32 10.56 -6.35
CA ASP A 132 -1.48 11.76 -7.18
C ASP A 132 -2.78 12.53 -6.86
N LEU A 133 -3.74 11.88 -6.20
CA LEU A 133 -4.99 12.52 -5.77
C LEU A 133 -4.73 13.36 -4.51
N SER A 134 -5.27 14.59 -4.49
CA SER A 134 -5.23 15.42 -3.29
C SER A 134 -6.23 14.92 -2.25
N VAL A 135 -5.74 14.57 -1.05
CA VAL A 135 -6.62 14.18 0.07
C VAL A 135 -7.53 15.32 0.52
N GLU A 136 -7.13 16.55 0.27
CA GLU A 136 -7.90 17.75 0.62
C GLU A 136 -9.18 17.91 -0.23
N ASP A 137 -9.18 17.28 -1.42
CA ASP A 137 -10.37 17.27 -2.28
C ASP A 137 -11.32 16.11 -1.95
N ILE A 138 -10.92 15.15 -1.13
CA ILE A 138 -11.72 13.97 -0.82
C ILE A 138 -12.70 14.29 0.31
N GLU A 139 -13.98 13.98 0.11
CA GLU A 139 -15.02 14.03 1.14
C GLU A 139 -15.08 12.71 1.89
N SER A 140 -15.12 11.59 1.15
CA SER A 140 -15.22 10.27 1.75
C SER A 140 -14.61 9.19 0.85
N VAL A 141 -14.24 8.07 1.46
CA VAL A 141 -13.87 6.83 0.75
C VAL A 141 -14.75 5.71 1.28
N GLU A 142 -15.41 5.00 0.37
CA GLU A 142 -16.11 3.76 0.67
C GLU A 142 -15.28 2.59 0.13
N VAL A 143 -14.96 1.63 1.00
CA VAL A 143 -14.20 0.42 0.65
C VAL A 143 -15.17 -0.75 0.55
N VAL A 144 -15.37 -1.26 -0.67
CA VAL A 144 -16.28 -2.37 -0.96
C VAL A 144 -15.49 -3.66 -1.04
N GLY A 145 -15.88 -4.65 -0.22
CA GLY A 145 -15.26 -5.97 -0.22
C GLY A 145 -15.50 -6.75 -1.51
N PRO A 146 -14.66 -7.78 -1.80
CA PRO A 146 -14.66 -8.51 -3.07
C PRO A 146 -16.00 -9.15 -3.46
N ALA A 147 -16.84 -9.58 -2.51
CA ALA A 147 -18.15 -10.13 -2.81
C ALA A 147 -19.11 -9.08 -3.39
N GLY A 148 -19.10 -7.85 -2.84
CA GLY A 148 -19.90 -6.73 -3.35
C GLY A 148 -19.30 -6.06 -4.59
N ALA A 149 -18.01 -6.25 -4.81
CA ALA A 149 -17.26 -5.59 -5.88
C ALA A 149 -17.56 -6.17 -7.29
N ALA A 150 -18.15 -7.35 -7.39
CA ALA A 150 -18.38 -8.06 -8.66
C ALA A 150 -19.15 -7.22 -9.71
N VAL A 151 -20.03 -6.34 -9.29
CA VAL A 151 -20.84 -5.47 -10.17
C VAL A 151 -20.04 -4.35 -10.83
N TYR A 152 -18.86 -3.99 -10.28
CA TYR A 152 -17.99 -2.92 -10.79
C TYR A 152 -17.14 -3.35 -11.99
N GLY A 153 -17.20 -4.63 -12.34
CA GLY A 153 -16.60 -5.15 -13.58
C GLY A 153 -15.21 -5.76 -13.41
N PRO A 154 -14.48 -5.86 -14.53
CA PRO A 154 -13.19 -6.52 -14.54
C PRO A 154 -12.16 -5.79 -13.67
N GLY A 155 -11.36 -6.57 -12.95
CA GLY A 155 -10.37 -6.05 -11.99
C GLY A 155 -10.89 -5.89 -10.57
N ALA A 156 -12.21 -6.01 -10.31
CA ALA A 156 -12.80 -5.86 -8.99
C ALA A 156 -12.55 -7.02 -8.01
N ALA A 157 -11.81 -8.05 -8.42
CA ALA A 157 -11.48 -9.20 -7.57
C ALA A 157 -10.78 -8.82 -6.26
N GLY A 158 -9.98 -7.74 -6.26
CA GLY A 158 -9.30 -7.17 -5.09
C GLY A 158 -10.17 -6.23 -4.24
N GLY A 159 -11.46 -6.07 -4.52
CA GLY A 159 -12.31 -5.04 -3.93
C GLY A 159 -12.32 -3.73 -4.72
N VAL A 160 -13.03 -2.73 -4.21
CA VAL A 160 -13.19 -1.43 -4.86
C VAL A 160 -13.09 -0.30 -3.84
N LEU A 161 -12.40 0.78 -4.19
CA LEU A 161 -12.35 2.05 -3.47
C LEU A 161 -13.22 3.06 -4.22
N LEU A 162 -14.29 3.51 -3.59
CA LEU A 162 -15.17 4.55 -4.12
C LEU A 162 -14.85 5.88 -3.44
N ILE A 163 -14.14 6.74 -4.13
CA ILE A 163 -13.72 8.05 -3.66
C ILE A 163 -14.76 9.08 -4.12
N ARG A 164 -15.32 9.81 -3.17
CA ARG A 164 -16.18 10.95 -3.43
C ARG A 164 -15.42 12.23 -3.13
N THR A 165 -15.44 13.16 -4.08
CA THR A 165 -14.80 14.47 -3.90
C THR A 165 -15.77 15.50 -3.31
N LYS A 166 -15.21 16.49 -2.61
CA LYS A 166 -15.97 17.60 -2.02
C LYS A 166 -16.70 18.39 -3.11
N ARG A 167 -17.97 18.69 -2.87
CA ARG A 167 -18.84 19.43 -3.79
C ARG A 167 -19.19 20.83 -3.25
N GLY A 168 -19.72 21.66 -4.12
CA GLY A 168 -20.37 22.92 -3.74
C GLY A 168 -21.63 22.68 -2.94
N ARG A 169 -22.06 23.70 -2.21
CA ARG A 169 -23.33 23.72 -1.46
C ARG A 169 -24.06 25.03 -1.72
N ALA A 170 -25.37 24.96 -1.76
CA ALA A 170 -26.21 26.15 -1.85
C ALA A 170 -25.92 27.08 -0.66
N GLY A 171 -25.79 28.37 -0.93
CA GLY A 171 -25.50 29.41 0.05
C GLY A 171 -24.51 30.47 -0.46
N PRO A 172 -24.20 31.46 0.35
CA PRO A 172 -23.20 32.48 0.02
C PRO A 172 -21.82 31.85 -0.15
N PRO A 173 -20.92 32.48 -0.89
CA PRO A 173 -19.55 32.02 -1.03
C PRO A 173 -18.90 31.81 0.34
N ARG A 174 -18.31 30.60 0.53
CA ARG A 174 -17.53 30.21 1.70
C ARG A 174 -16.10 29.94 1.27
N TRP A 175 -15.18 30.57 1.95
CA TRP A 175 -13.77 30.36 1.74
C TRP A 175 -13.21 29.44 2.82
N GLU A 176 -12.43 28.49 2.43
CA GLU A 176 -11.67 27.62 3.35
C GLU A 176 -10.20 27.70 2.96
N ALA A 177 -9.35 27.96 3.93
CA ALA A 177 -7.91 28.00 3.77
C ALA A 177 -7.26 27.10 4.81
N TYR A 178 -6.18 26.42 4.42
CA TYR A 178 -5.37 25.69 5.38
C TYR A 178 -3.88 25.87 5.09
N ALA A 179 -3.09 25.73 6.16
CA ALA A 179 -1.63 25.69 6.09
C ALA A 179 -1.12 24.60 7.01
N THR A 180 -0.24 23.76 6.49
CA THR A 180 0.43 22.71 7.26
C THR A 180 1.93 22.87 7.14
N GLY A 181 2.63 22.90 8.26
CA GLY A 181 4.09 22.81 8.37
C GLY A 181 4.47 21.57 9.16
N GLY A 182 5.48 20.84 8.72
CA GLY A 182 5.91 19.63 9.41
C GLY A 182 7.39 19.36 9.29
N VAL A 183 7.86 18.53 10.19
CA VAL A 183 9.23 18.00 10.23
C VAL A 183 9.19 16.48 10.16
N ARG A 184 10.19 15.90 9.51
CA ARG A 184 10.37 14.46 9.37
C ARG A 184 11.82 14.12 9.71
N SER A 185 12.02 13.19 10.63
CA SER A 185 13.34 12.76 11.07
C SER A 185 13.48 11.25 10.99
N GLU A 186 14.58 10.80 10.46
CA GLU A 186 15.00 9.42 10.53
C GLU A 186 15.59 9.17 11.92
N GLN A 187 15.19 8.08 12.60
CA GLN A 187 15.63 7.75 13.96
C GLN A 187 15.91 6.26 14.15
N ALA A 188 16.11 5.53 13.06
CA ALA A 188 16.36 4.09 13.13
C ALA A 188 17.72 3.77 13.78
N SER A 189 17.77 2.63 14.41
CA SER A 189 19.02 2.05 14.90
C SER A 189 19.67 1.25 13.78
N TRP A 190 20.67 1.84 13.16
CA TRP A 190 21.37 1.21 12.05
C TRP A 190 22.44 0.23 12.57
N PRO A 191 22.56 -0.97 11.99
CA PRO A 191 23.61 -1.91 12.33
C PRO A 191 24.99 -1.46 11.79
N ALA A 192 26.04 -1.87 12.49
CA ALA A 192 27.42 -1.56 12.12
C ALA A 192 28.04 -2.64 11.23
N ASN A 193 29.09 -2.25 10.51
CA ASN A 193 30.02 -3.13 9.83
C ASN A 193 31.19 -3.46 10.77
N TYR A 194 31.70 -4.69 10.70
CA TYR A 194 32.77 -5.22 11.53
C TYR A 194 33.94 -5.70 10.68
N GLY A 195 35.14 -5.68 11.21
CA GLY A 195 36.34 -6.24 10.58
C GLY A 195 37.38 -6.59 11.62
N GLY A 196 37.95 -7.78 11.51
CA GLY A 196 39.11 -8.17 12.29
C GLY A 196 40.35 -7.43 11.78
N VAL A 197 41.15 -6.91 12.68
CA VAL A 197 42.39 -6.18 12.37
C VAL A 197 43.58 -6.97 12.89
N ASP A 198 44.62 -7.12 12.02
CA ASP A 198 45.92 -7.61 12.34
C ASP A 198 46.88 -6.43 12.25
N LEU A 199 47.50 -6.05 13.35
CA LEU A 199 48.43 -4.90 13.43
C LEU A 199 49.77 -5.17 12.78
N ASP A 200 50.21 -6.43 12.76
CA ASP A 200 51.48 -6.81 12.20
C ASP A 200 51.43 -6.86 10.64
N ASN A 201 50.19 -7.00 10.11
CA ASN A 201 49.97 -7.04 8.66
C ASN A 201 48.78 -6.17 8.21
N PRO A 202 48.77 -4.85 8.51
CA PRO A 202 47.61 -3.99 8.26
C PRO A 202 47.28 -3.77 6.77
N ASN A 203 48.21 -4.15 5.88
CA ASN A 203 48.13 -3.96 4.41
C ASN A 203 47.95 -5.25 3.61
N ASP A 204 47.67 -6.39 4.22
CA ASP A 204 47.39 -7.62 3.43
C ASP A 204 46.03 -7.52 2.72
N LEU A 205 45.96 -6.58 1.79
CA LEU A 205 44.83 -6.33 0.88
C LEU A 205 44.64 -7.50 -0.13
N TYR A 206 45.59 -8.41 -0.26
CA TYR A 206 45.56 -9.48 -1.28
C TYR A 206 44.62 -10.63 -0.93
N ARG A 207 44.18 -10.77 0.34
CA ARG A 207 43.30 -11.85 0.77
C ARG A 207 42.10 -11.36 1.59
N HIS A 208 41.39 -10.36 1.05
CA HIS A 208 40.19 -9.79 1.62
C HIS A 208 40.35 -8.65 2.62
N GLY A 209 41.52 -8.12 2.90
CA GLY A 209 41.75 -6.94 3.74
C GLY A 209 41.23 -7.01 5.17
N ARG A 210 40.97 -8.22 5.69
CA ARG A 210 40.36 -8.43 7.00
C ARG A 210 40.79 -9.77 7.59
N CYS A 211 41.23 -9.74 8.84
CA CYS A 211 41.49 -10.92 9.63
C CYS A 211 40.20 -11.48 10.21
N THR A 212 39.36 -12.14 9.40
CA THR A 212 38.16 -12.82 9.89
C THR A 212 38.52 -14.03 10.73
N LEU A 213 37.57 -14.53 11.54
CA LEU A 213 37.79 -15.75 12.37
C LEU A 213 38.26 -16.94 11.53
N ALA A 214 37.68 -17.16 10.36
CA ALA A 214 38.09 -18.26 9.48
C ALA A 214 39.51 -18.08 8.91
N VAL A 215 39.95 -16.84 8.63
CA VAL A 215 41.32 -16.52 8.16
C VAL A 215 42.34 -16.69 9.28
N GLN A 216 41.94 -16.30 10.52
CA GLN A 216 42.73 -16.53 11.72
C GLN A 216 42.91 -18.02 12.01
N ALA A 217 41.82 -18.79 12.00
CA ALA A 217 41.84 -20.23 12.25
C ALA A 217 42.73 -20.96 11.22
N ALA A 218 42.79 -20.49 9.97
CA ALA A 218 43.65 -21.00 8.94
C ALA A 218 45.13 -20.57 9.11
N GLY A 219 45.47 -19.76 10.13
CA GLY A 219 46.84 -19.34 10.45
C GLY A 219 47.42 -18.23 9.54
N TYR A 220 46.56 -17.54 8.77
CA TYR A 220 47.02 -16.49 7.87
C TYR A 220 47.12 -15.11 8.52
N CYS A 221 46.54 -14.89 9.66
CA CYS A 221 46.57 -13.64 10.44
C CYS A 221 46.36 -13.89 11.93
N VAL A 222 46.68 -12.88 12.75
CA VAL A 222 46.35 -12.82 14.17
C VAL A 222 45.43 -11.65 14.40
N GLN A 223 44.21 -11.90 14.86
CA GLN A 223 43.26 -10.83 15.13
C GLN A 223 43.59 -10.16 16.47
N ASP A 224 44.14 -8.95 16.44
CA ASP A 224 44.44 -8.16 17.63
C ASP A 224 43.18 -7.53 18.23
N PHE A 225 42.31 -7.02 17.37
CA PHE A 225 41.02 -6.49 17.80
C PHE A 225 39.95 -6.52 16.67
N VAL A 226 38.70 -6.34 17.05
CA VAL A 226 37.58 -6.18 16.13
C VAL A 226 37.25 -4.71 15.98
N GLN A 227 37.45 -4.18 14.79
CA GLN A 227 37.02 -2.83 14.41
C GLN A 227 35.54 -2.79 14.11
N GLN A 228 34.90 -1.70 14.48
CA GLN A 228 33.48 -1.46 14.24
C GLN A 228 33.25 -0.07 13.64
N PHE A 229 32.49 0.01 12.57
CA PHE A 229 32.10 1.26 11.94
C PHE A 229 30.63 1.25 11.51
N ASN A 230 29.88 2.26 11.95
CA ASN A 230 28.51 2.46 11.53
C ASN A 230 28.42 3.74 10.67
N PRO A 231 28.42 3.61 9.32
CA PRO A 231 28.40 4.78 8.43
C PRO A 231 27.20 5.68 8.65
N LEU A 232 26.01 5.08 8.85
CA LEU A 232 24.74 5.82 8.98
C LEU A 232 24.60 6.54 10.33
N ALA A 233 25.24 6.03 11.40
CA ALA A 233 25.24 6.70 12.69
C ALA A 233 26.42 7.68 12.84
N GLN A 234 27.65 7.29 12.42
CA GLN A 234 28.87 8.07 12.67
C GLN A 234 29.16 9.13 11.59
N ARG A 235 28.68 8.91 10.37
CA ARG A 235 28.74 9.86 9.24
C ARG A 235 27.38 10.03 8.58
N SER A 236 26.36 10.25 9.40
CA SER A 236 24.97 10.30 8.96
C SER A 236 24.77 11.22 7.74
N PRO A 237 24.19 10.73 6.64
CA PRO A 237 23.79 11.55 5.52
C PRO A 237 22.43 12.21 5.76
N PHE A 238 21.78 11.92 6.90
CA PHE A 238 20.42 12.34 7.16
C PHE A 238 20.32 13.75 7.74
N ARG A 239 19.21 14.39 7.44
CA ARG A 239 18.77 15.67 8.02
C ARG A 239 17.30 15.59 8.43
N THR A 240 16.88 16.49 9.29
CA THR A 240 15.46 16.76 9.48
C THR A 240 14.89 17.41 8.21
N ALA A 241 13.96 16.72 7.59
CA ALA A 241 13.30 17.18 6.37
C ALA A 241 12.07 18.01 6.68
N LEU A 242 11.79 19.02 5.85
CA LEU A 242 10.62 19.90 5.98
C LEU A 242 9.51 19.46 5.02
N ALA A 243 8.28 19.48 5.53
CA ALA A 243 7.08 19.28 4.72
C ALA A 243 6.16 20.50 4.89
N ARG A 244 5.48 20.90 3.81
CA ARG A 244 4.56 22.03 3.82
C ARG A 244 3.42 21.81 2.84
N GLN A 245 2.22 22.18 3.27
CA GLN A 245 1.04 22.14 2.41
C GLN A 245 0.22 23.39 2.63
N TYR A 246 -0.31 23.93 1.57
CA TYR A 246 -1.19 25.10 1.59
C TYR A 246 -2.34 24.87 0.63
N GLY A 247 -3.53 25.24 1.04
CA GLY A 247 -4.66 25.16 0.15
C GLY A 247 -5.70 26.24 0.42
N LEU A 248 -6.40 26.55 -0.65
CA LEU A 248 -7.50 27.52 -0.66
C LEU A 248 -8.65 26.94 -1.47
N SER A 249 -9.85 27.07 -0.96
CA SER A 249 -11.03 26.73 -1.72
C SER A 249 -12.15 27.74 -1.50
N VAL A 250 -13.01 27.86 -2.49
CA VAL A 250 -14.26 28.60 -2.42
C VAL A 250 -15.40 27.73 -2.91
N SER A 251 -16.49 27.74 -2.18
CA SER A 251 -17.70 27.01 -2.54
C SER A 251 -18.93 27.90 -2.30
N GLY A 252 -19.96 27.72 -3.12
CA GLY A 252 -21.19 28.49 -2.99
C GLY A 252 -22.21 28.04 -4.02
N GLY A 253 -23.34 28.74 -4.05
CA GLY A 253 -24.36 28.43 -5.04
C GLY A 253 -25.77 28.80 -4.61
N SER A 254 -26.70 28.29 -5.38
CA SER A 254 -28.15 28.39 -5.14
C SER A 254 -28.82 27.03 -5.17
N SER A 255 -30.12 26.95 -5.00
CA SER A 255 -30.86 25.70 -5.18
C SER A 255 -30.75 25.13 -6.60
N ARG A 256 -30.48 25.98 -7.61
CA ARG A 256 -30.36 25.61 -9.03
C ARG A 256 -28.94 25.30 -9.48
N ALA A 257 -27.93 25.87 -8.84
CA ALA A 257 -26.54 25.63 -9.21
C ALA A 257 -25.62 25.79 -8.01
N ASP A 258 -24.62 24.95 -7.91
CA ASP A 258 -23.56 25.07 -6.93
C ASP A 258 -22.20 24.85 -7.57
N TYR A 259 -21.17 25.35 -6.90
CA TYR A 259 -19.80 25.25 -7.36
C TYR A 259 -18.83 25.13 -6.20
N ARG A 260 -17.68 24.52 -6.47
CA ARG A 260 -16.49 24.54 -5.63
C ARG A 260 -15.26 24.66 -6.53
N LEU A 261 -14.36 25.56 -6.19
CA LEU A 261 -13.04 25.68 -6.77
C LEU A 261 -12.03 25.49 -5.66
N ALA A 262 -11.02 24.68 -5.89
CA ALA A 262 -9.97 24.38 -4.91
C ALA A 262 -8.61 24.36 -5.59
N GLY A 263 -7.59 24.82 -4.88
CA GLY A 263 -6.20 24.68 -5.27
C GLY A 263 -5.34 24.38 -4.05
N ASP A 264 -4.41 23.45 -4.18
CA ASP A 264 -3.49 23.11 -3.13
C ASP A 264 -2.08 22.87 -3.67
N PHE A 265 -1.12 23.21 -2.86
CA PHE A 265 0.30 22.93 -3.04
C PHE A 265 0.77 22.03 -1.91
N SER A 266 1.51 20.98 -2.24
CA SER A 266 2.24 20.17 -1.28
C SER A 266 3.70 20.04 -1.70
N GLY A 267 4.60 20.25 -0.75
CA GLY A 267 6.04 20.12 -0.93
C GLY A 267 6.67 19.43 0.27
N SER A 268 7.54 18.48 0.01
CA SER A 268 8.31 17.80 1.04
C SER A 268 9.73 17.64 0.57
N ASP A 269 10.67 18.05 1.41
CA ASP A 269 12.08 17.80 1.22
C ASP A 269 12.38 16.36 1.68
N GLY A 270 13.45 15.77 1.17
CA GLY A 270 13.88 14.44 1.55
C GLY A 270 14.82 14.43 2.76
N PRO A 271 15.07 13.25 3.31
CA PRO A 271 15.84 13.08 4.54
C PRO A 271 17.34 13.29 4.37
N PHE A 272 17.86 13.49 3.16
CA PHE A 272 19.30 13.57 2.93
C PHE A 272 19.83 15.00 2.95
N SER A 273 21.00 15.19 3.57
CA SER A 273 21.67 16.48 3.70
C SER A 273 22.31 16.94 2.41
N SER A 274 22.08 18.19 2.01
CA SER A 274 22.72 18.83 0.86
C SER A 274 24.24 19.08 1.05
N SER A 275 24.73 19.06 2.30
CA SER A 275 26.18 19.16 2.58
C SER A 275 26.97 17.94 2.12
N VAL A 276 26.31 16.80 2.01
CA VAL A 276 26.89 15.54 1.54
C VAL A 276 26.66 15.37 0.03
N VAL A 277 25.60 16.03 -0.48
CA VAL A 277 25.13 15.88 -1.86
C VAL A 277 24.59 17.20 -2.40
N SER A 278 24.99 17.57 -3.57
CA SER A 278 24.43 18.75 -4.27
C SER A 278 24.02 18.33 -5.69
N PRO A 279 22.87 18.79 -6.18
CA PRO A 279 21.73 19.45 -5.53
C PRO A 279 20.80 18.47 -4.79
N ASP A 280 19.85 18.96 -3.95
CA ASP A 280 18.91 18.15 -3.14
C ASP A 280 18.53 16.81 -3.79
N PRO A 281 18.96 15.66 -3.21
CA PRO A 281 18.85 14.35 -3.87
C PRO A 281 17.45 13.76 -3.80
N ASN A 282 16.63 14.26 -2.87
CA ASN A 282 15.25 13.78 -2.69
C ASN A 282 14.32 14.95 -2.36
N TYR A 283 13.28 15.12 -3.15
CA TYR A 283 12.16 16.03 -2.89
C TYR A 283 10.92 15.57 -3.64
N TYR A 284 9.77 16.00 -3.16
CA TYR A 284 8.49 15.87 -3.83
C TYR A 284 7.74 17.19 -3.78
N ARG A 285 7.22 17.65 -4.91
CA ARG A 285 6.40 18.85 -5.03
C ARG A 285 5.21 18.57 -5.92
N ARG A 286 4.04 19.01 -5.49
CA ARG A 286 2.79 18.82 -6.23
C ARG A 286 1.93 20.06 -6.13
N LEU A 287 1.31 20.42 -7.25
CA LEU A 287 0.28 21.44 -7.37
C LEU A 287 -0.97 20.79 -7.92
N ASN A 288 -2.09 20.99 -7.26
CA ASN A 288 -3.39 20.46 -7.65
C ASN A 288 -4.41 21.57 -7.76
N PHE A 289 -5.26 21.49 -8.78
CA PHE A 289 -6.43 22.35 -8.97
C PHE A 289 -7.64 21.46 -9.28
N ARG A 290 -8.77 21.75 -8.63
CA ARG A 290 -10.04 21.09 -8.89
C ARG A 290 -11.17 22.10 -8.96
N GLY A 291 -12.00 21.96 -10.00
CA GLY A 291 -13.29 22.63 -10.13
C GLY A 291 -14.41 21.61 -10.16
N THR A 292 -15.42 21.78 -9.34
CA THR A 292 -16.66 20.99 -9.36
C THR A 292 -17.85 21.91 -9.44
N GLY A 293 -18.89 21.50 -10.17
CA GLY A 293 -20.14 22.24 -10.23
C GLY A 293 -21.30 21.33 -10.54
N ALA A 294 -22.49 21.71 -10.10
CA ALA A 294 -23.72 21.06 -10.45
C ALA A 294 -24.78 22.10 -10.84
N VAL A 295 -25.58 21.77 -11.85
CA VAL A 295 -26.74 22.58 -12.26
C VAL A 295 -28.00 21.72 -12.22
N ARG A 296 -29.10 22.31 -11.77
CA ARG A 296 -30.41 21.70 -11.67
C ARG A 296 -31.39 22.50 -12.50
N PRO A 297 -31.40 22.28 -13.84
CA PRO A 297 -32.30 23.01 -14.77
C PRO A 297 -33.77 22.78 -14.41
N TRP A 298 -34.10 21.60 -13.96
CA TRP A 298 -35.39 21.18 -13.46
C TRP A 298 -35.24 20.48 -12.10
N PRO A 299 -36.27 20.43 -11.27
CA PRO A 299 -36.19 19.79 -9.95
C PRO A 299 -35.82 18.30 -9.99
N ASN A 300 -36.04 17.66 -11.12
CA ASN A 300 -35.83 16.23 -11.35
C ASN A 300 -34.61 15.92 -12.25
N LEU A 301 -33.81 16.93 -12.60
CA LEU A 301 -32.57 16.74 -13.37
C LEU A 301 -31.41 17.49 -12.69
N GLU A 302 -30.37 16.74 -12.33
CA GLU A 302 -29.09 17.26 -11.92
C GLU A 302 -28.02 16.90 -12.95
N VAL A 303 -27.26 17.87 -13.41
CA VAL A 303 -26.05 17.68 -14.22
C VAL A 303 -24.88 18.22 -13.42
N SER A 304 -23.90 17.34 -13.13
CA SER A 304 -22.70 17.70 -12.40
C SER A 304 -21.45 17.49 -13.26
N ALA A 305 -20.44 18.32 -13.04
CA ALA A 305 -19.15 18.22 -13.67
C ALA A 305 -18.03 18.44 -12.66
N SER A 306 -16.96 17.70 -12.81
CA SER A 306 -15.71 17.86 -12.05
C SER A 306 -14.52 17.78 -13.01
N VAL A 307 -13.56 18.68 -12.86
CA VAL A 307 -12.28 18.67 -13.59
C VAL A 307 -11.16 18.91 -12.60
N ALA A 308 -10.09 18.11 -12.70
CA ALA A 308 -8.90 18.29 -11.90
C ALA A 308 -7.64 18.29 -12.76
N ARG A 309 -6.67 19.08 -12.37
CA ARG A 309 -5.31 19.11 -12.93
C ARG A 309 -4.30 18.98 -11.81
N THR A 310 -3.45 17.96 -11.89
CA THR A 310 -2.33 17.75 -10.98
C THR A 310 -1.03 17.81 -11.76
N THR A 311 -0.07 18.58 -11.27
CA THR A 311 1.31 18.57 -11.76
C THR A 311 2.24 18.30 -10.59
N GLY A 312 3.30 17.54 -10.84
CA GLY A 312 4.23 17.18 -9.78
C GLY A 312 5.64 16.94 -10.32
N ASN A 313 6.59 17.11 -9.42
CA ASN A 313 7.98 16.76 -9.65
C ASN A 313 8.49 15.97 -8.44
N LEU A 314 9.04 14.80 -8.71
CA LEU A 314 9.69 13.93 -7.76
C LEU A 314 11.15 13.78 -8.14
N ARG A 315 12.03 13.82 -7.16
CA ARG A 315 13.42 13.40 -7.31
C ARG A 315 13.73 12.36 -6.25
N LEU A 316 14.27 11.23 -6.69
CA LEU A 316 14.74 10.16 -5.83
C LEU A 316 16.25 10.03 -5.98
N PRO A 317 16.99 9.79 -4.89
CA PRO A 317 18.39 9.45 -4.97
C PRO A 317 18.56 8.07 -5.60
N PRO A 318 19.72 7.74 -6.15
CA PRO A 318 20.07 6.36 -6.41
C PRO A 318 20.15 5.60 -5.07
N ASP A 319 20.34 4.30 -5.13
CA ASP A 319 20.45 3.46 -3.94
C ASP A 319 21.66 3.87 -3.07
N ILE A 320 21.36 4.65 -2.01
CA ILE A 320 22.36 5.21 -1.11
C ILE A 320 22.73 4.22 0.00
N LEU A 321 21.74 3.50 0.50
CA LEU A 321 21.91 2.65 1.68
C LEU A 321 22.74 1.41 1.37
N THR A 322 22.74 0.94 0.14
CA THR A 322 23.62 -0.14 -0.32
C THR A 322 25.10 0.15 -0.04
N SER A 323 25.54 1.40 -0.23
CA SER A 323 26.92 1.80 0.09
C SER A 323 27.26 1.68 1.57
N ALA A 324 26.29 1.83 2.48
CA ALA A 324 26.49 1.63 3.91
C ALA A 324 26.53 0.14 4.27
N VAL A 325 25.68 -0.67 3.62
CA VAL A 325 25.64 -2.13 3.83
C VAL A 325 26.91 -2.81 3.32
N PHE A 326 27.37 -2.43 2.12
CA PHE A 326 28.60 -2.95 1.52
C PHE A 326 29.86 -2.19 1.93
N GLY A 327 29.74 -1.15 2.75
CA GLY A 327 30.83 -0.28 3.12
C GLY A 327 31.90 -0.96 3.99
N PRO A 328 33.07 -0.33 4.13
CA PRO A 328 34.15 -0.83 4.96
C PRO A 328 33.77 -0.84 6.46
N SER A 329 34.57 -1.55 7.24
CA SER A 329 34.49 -1.57 8.69
C SER A 329 35.25 -0.42 9.37
N ASP A 330 35.86 0.47 8.60
CA ASP A 330 36.59 1.63 9.10
C ASP A 330 36.11 2.95 8.47
N SER A 331 36.34 4.06 9.19
CA SER A 331 35.91 5.38 8.76
C SER A 331 36.81 6.02 7.70
N ALA A 332 38.07 5.57 7.58
CA ALA A 332 39.05 6.18 6.69
C ALA A 332 38.75 5.88 5.20
N ASN A 333 38.27 4.68 4.94
CA ASN A 333 37.94 4.18 3.60
C ASN A 333 36.48 4.43 3.17
N PHE A 334 35.68 5.06 4.02
CA PHE A 334 34.26 5.29 3.72
C PHE A 334 34.01 6.68 3.13
N SER A 335 33.30 6.72 2.00
CA SER A 335 32.81 7.96 1.37
C SER A 335 31.39 7.80 0.82
N TRP A 336 30.54 8.79 1.05
CA TRP A 336 29.22 8.89 0.45
C TRP A 336 29.24 9.36 -1.01
N ALA A 337 30.32 9.98 -1.47
CA ALA A 337 30.39 10.63 -2.77
C ALA A 337 29.99 9.72 -3.96
N PRO A 338 30.35 8.43 -4.02
CA PRO A 338 29.91 7.56 -5.10
C PRO A 338 28.39 7.32 -5.13
N SER A 339 27.78 7.23 -3.95
CA SER A 339 26.36 6.88 -3.79
C SER A 339 25.40 7.95 -4.31
N PHE A 340 25.87 9.19 -4.41
CA PHE A 340 25.04 10.33 -4.79
C PHE A 340 25.33 10.86 -6.21
N ARG A 341 26.09 10.12 -7.00
CA ARG A 341 26.42 10.54 -8.38
C ARG A 341 25.30 10.32 -9.39
N GLY A 342 24.17 9.75 -8.98
CA GLY A 342 23.01 9.55 -9.82
C GLY A 342 21.79 10.33 -9.35
N SER A 343 20.77 10.37 -10.14
CA SER A 343 19.45 10.89 -9.77
C SER A 343 18.36 10.29 -10.63
N ASN A 344 17.24 10.00 -9.99
CA ASN A 344 16.00 9.63 -10.67
C ASN A 344 15.02 10.80 -10.52
N THR A 345 14.54 11.32 -11.63
CA THR A 345 13.55 12.40 -11.64
C THR A 345 12.29 11.94 -12.34
N GLN A 346 11.14 12.26 -11.79
CA GLN A 346 9.84 12.00 -12.40
C GLN A 346 9.05 13.30 -12.49
N GLY A 347 8.62 13.63 -13.69
CA GLY A 347 7.62 14.67 -13.95
C GLY A 347 6.24 14.04 -14.07
N LEU A 348 5.25 14.57 -13.35
CA LEU A 348 3.86 14.14 -13.37
C LEU A 348 2.97 15.22 -13.98
N GLY A 349 2.13 14.83 -14.93
CA GLY A 349 1.02 15.61 -15.40
C GLY A 349 -0.24 14.78 -15.47
N ARG A 350 -1.24 15.03 -14.61
CA ARG A 350 -2.51 14.30 -14.61
C ARG A 350 -3.66 15.28 -14.88
N THR A 351 -4.56 14.92 -15.78
CA THR A 351 -5.83 15.64 -16.00
C THR A 351 -6.96 14.65 -15.94
N SER A 352 -7.90 14.88 -15.07
CA SER A 352 -9.10 14.03 -14.94
C SER A 352 -10.36 14.88 -14.99
N GLY A 353 -11.43 14.33 -15.54
CA GLY A 353 -12.72 14.99 -15.56
C GLY A 353 -13.87 14.02 -15.68
N VAL A 354 -14.99 14.39 -15.08
CA VAL A 354 -16.23 13.61 -15.12
C VAL A 354 -17.40 14.56 -15.32
N VAL A 355 -18.34 14.16 -16.15
CA VAL A 355 -19.67 14.76 -16.29
C VAL A 355 -20.68 13.67 -16.00
N ALA A 356 -21.61 13.94 -15.09
CA ALA A 356 -22.66 13.01 -14.72
C ALA A 356 -24.02 13.72 -14.76
N ALA A 357 -25.03 12.98 -15.21
CA ALA A 357 -26.44 13.44 -15.21
C ALA A 357 -27.28 12.45 -14.41
N HIS A 358 -28.09 12.95 -13.52
CA HIS A 358 -29.09 12.18 -12.80
C HIS A 358 -30.47 12.78 -13.08
N TRP A 359 -31.33 11.97 -13.69
CA TRP A 359 -32.67 12.39 -14.13
C TRP A 359 -33.74 11.46 -13.59
N THR A 360 -34.71 12.01 -12.89
CA THR A 360 -35.88 11.30 -12.34
C THR A 360 -37.15 11.78 -13.06
N PRO A 361 -37.40 11.35 -14.33
CA PRO A 361 -38.56 11.83 -15.09
C PRO A 361 -39.88 11.58 -14.39
N VAL A 362 -39.97 10.46 -13.69
CA VAL A 362 -41.13 10.09 -12.86
C VAL A 362 -40.61 9.46 -11.54
N PRO A 363 -41.39 9.47 -10.43
CA PRO A 363 -40.90 9.03 -9.11
C PRO A 363 -40.37 7.60 -9.03
N TRP A 364 -40.76 6.75 -9.94
CA TRP A 364 -40.38 5.34 -9.98
C TRP A 364 -39.26 5.04 -10.94
N LEU A 365 -38.79 6.00 -11.75
CA LEU A 365 -37.72 5.85 -12.73
C LEU A 365 -36.61 6.88 -12.50
N ALA A 366 -35.38 6.40 -12.27
CA ALA A 366 -34.19 7.22 -12.26
C ALA A 366 -33.24 6.77 -13.40
N VAL A 367 -32.72 7.73 -14.13
CA VAL A 367 -31.74 7.51 -15.21
C VAL A 367 -30.43 8.19 -14.78
N HIS A 368 -29.33 7.43 -14.86
CA HIS A 368 -27.99 7.94 -14.58
C HIS A 368 -27.11 7.81 -15.82
N GLY A 369 -26.43 8.87 -16.17
CA GLY A 369 -25.42 8.87 -17.23
C GLY A 369 -24.12 9.48 -16.72
N LEU A 370 -22.98 8.88 -17.08
CA LEU A 370 -21.66 9.36 -16.70
C LEU A 370 -20.69 9.24 -17.89
N ALA A 371 -19.93 10.30 -18.13
CA ALA A 371 -18.79 10.30 -19.03
C ALA A 371 -17.57 10.84 -18.30
N GLY A 372 -16.51 10.06 -18.24
CA GLY A 372 -15.28 10.41 -17.51
C GLY A 372 -14.02 10.13 -18.32
N TRP A 373 -12.97 10.88 -18.03
CA TRP A 373 -11.63 10.65 -18.57
C TRP A 373 -10.57 10.93 -17.52
N ASP A 374 -9.53 10.13 -17.51
CA ASP A 374 -8.33 10.29 -16.71
C ASP A 374 -7.11 10.09 -17.59
N ALA A 375 -6.25 11.09 -17.68
CA ALA A 375 -5.05 11.08 -18.49
C ALA A 375 -3.85 11.40 -17.61
N VAL A 376 -2.88 10.49 -17.56
CA VAL A 376 -1.65 10.61 -16.80
C VAL A 376 -0.47 10.58 -17.75
N GLY A 377 0.39 11.58 -17.70
CA GLY A 377 1.67 11.62 -18.37
C GLY A 377 2.78 11.63 -17.34
N LEU A 378 3.75 10.75 -17.53
CA LEU A 378 4.96 10.65 -16.73
C LEU A 378 6.16 10.85 -17.62
N ALA A 379 7.16 11.55 -17.08
CA ALA A 379 8.46 11.71 -17.69
C ALA A 379 9.52 11.34 -16.66
N ASP A 380 10.06 10.16 -16.77
CA ASP A 380 11.06 9.60 -15.87
C ASP A 380 12.45 9.69 -16.51
N ALA A 381 13.41 10.25 -15.79
CA ALA A 381 14.79 10.29 -16.22
C ALA A 381 15.70 9.78 -15.11
N ALA A 382 16.43 8.72 -15.40
CA ALA A 382 17.46 8.17 -14.53
C ALA A 382 18.84 8.48 -15.11
N VAL A 383 19.68 9.13 -14.31
CA VAL A 383 21.06 9.46 -14.66
C VAL A 383 21.96 8.80 -13.64
N TYR A 384 22.85 7.92 -14.11
CA TYR A 384 23.94 7.37 -13.30
C TYR A 384 25.26 7.97 -13.81
N SER A 385 25.97 8.65 -12.91
CA SER A 385 27.25 9.27 -13.27
C SER A 385 28.34 8.22 -13.31
N ALA A 386 29.24 8.36 -14.26
CA ALA A 386 30.43 7.53 -14.39
C ALA A 386 31.33 7.64 -13.14
N THR A 387 31.79 6.50 -12.61
CA THR A 387 33.02 6.44 -11.87
C THR A 387 34.16 6.43 -12.89
N SER A 388 35.44 6.57 -12.46
CA SER A 388 36.61 6.43 -13.35
C SER A 388 36.61 5.10 -14.12
N THR A 389 35.79 4.14 -13.74
CA THR A 389 35.71 2.78 -14.31
C THR A 389 34.33 2.39 -14.83
N ALA A 390 33.27 3.17 -14.57
CA ALA A 390 31.92 2.85 -15.00
C ALA A 390 31.37 3.98 -15.90
N PRO A 391 30.84 3.66 -17.09
CA PRO A 391 30.30 4.63 -18.02
C PRO A 391 29.04 5.30 -17.49
N ARG A 392 28.82 6.55 -17.89
CA ARG A 392 27.58 7.27 -17.62
C ARG A 392 26.44 6.56 -18.33
N SER A 393 25.35 6.31 -17.62
CA SER A 393 24.10 5.82 -18.23
C SER A 393 22.98 6.85 -18.04
N LEU A 394 22.20 7.02 -19.08
CA LEU A 394 21.00 7.83 -19.09
C LEU A 394 19.84 6.97 -19.55
N THR A 395 18.76 6.98 -18.79
CA THR A 395 17.51 6.33 -19.18
C THR A 395 16.40 7.39 -19.09
N ASP A 396 15.67 7.57 -20.18
CA ASP A 396 14.48 8.42 -20.28
C ASP A 396 13.30 7.52 -20.63
N VAL A 397 12.25 7.58 -19.81
CA VAL A 397 11.00 6.84 -20.02
C VAL A 397 9.84 7.82 -20.00
N ARG A 398 9.05 7.79 -21.06
CA ARG A 398 7.81 8.56 -21.14
C ARG A 398 6.65 7.60 -21.17
N THR A 399 5.76 7.75 -20.20
CA THR A 399 4.55 6.94 -20.10
C THR A 399 3.34 7.84 -20.21
N GLU A 400 2.40 7.48 -21.07
CA GLU A 400 1.11 8.13 -21.20
C GLU A 400 0.00 7.11 -21.03
N THR A 401 -0.80 7.26 -19.97
CA THR A 401 -1.95 6.40 -19.68
C THR A 401 -3.22 7.20 -19.82
N ARG A 402 -4.22 6.64 -20.50
CA ARG A 402 -5.54 7.28 -20.65
C ARG A 402 -6.65 6.27 -20.38
N HIS A 403 -7.53 6.62 -19.46
CA HIS A 403 -8.75 5.88 -19.13
C HIS A 403 -9.97 6.71 -19.54
N ARG A 404 -10.95 6.07 -20.17
CA ARG A 404 -12.24 6.69 -20.50
C ARG A 404 -13.36 5.78 -20.02
N THR A 405 -14.28 6.33 -19.27
CA THR A 405 -15.45 5.66 -18.73
C THR A 405 -16.71 6.29 -19.34
N LEU A 406 -17.58 5.47 -19.89
CA LEU A 406 -18.96 5.81 -20.22
C LEU A 406 -19.86 4.84 -19.47
N ASP A 407 -20.82 5.35 -18.70
CA ASP A 407 -21.79 4.54 -17.96
C ASP A 407 -23.20 5.11 -18.21
N LEU A 408 -24.15 4.23 -18.44
CA LEU A 408 -25.56 4.59 -18.59
C LEU A 408 -26.39 3.53 -17.85
N ALA A 409 -27.21 3.94 -16.92
CA ALA A 409 -28.09 3.07 -16.16
C ALA A 409 -29.50 3.65 -15.99
N ALA A 410 -30.48 2.77 -15.94
CA ALA A 410 -31.84 3.09 -15.55
C ALA A 410 -32.25 2.23 -14.35
N THR A 411 -32.80 2.87 -13.34
CA THR A 411 -33.29 2.22 -12.11
C THR A 411 -34.78 2.44 -11.97
N VAL A 412 -35.50 1.35 -11.85
CA VAL A 412 -36.96 1.31 -11.65
C VAL A 412 -37.24 0.86 -10.23
N THR A 413 -37.89 1.70 -9.45
CA THR A 413 -38.30 1.36 -8.08
C THR A 413 -39.83 1.27 -8.00
N ARG A 414 -40.35 0.11 -7.59
CA ARG A 414 -41.78 -0.17 -7.48
C ARG A 414 -42.14 -0.86 -6.18
N ALA A 415 -43.24 -0.49 -5.58
CA ALA A 415 -43.88 -1.25 -4.54
C ALA A 415 -44.69 -2.37 -5.22
N LEU A 416 -44.28 -3.63 -5.04
CA LEU A 416 -45.02 -4.81 -5.53
C LEU A 416 -46.19 -5.15 -4.63
N SER A 417 -46.07 -4.80 -3.34
CA SER A 417 -47.13 -4.86 -2.33
C SER A 417 -46.85 -3.84 -1.21
N ALA A 418 -47.71 -3.76 -0.21
CA ALA A 418 -47.48 -2.91 0.96
C ALA A 418 -46.21 -3.24 1.73
N HIS A 419 -45.66 -4.46 1.54
CA HIS A 419 -44.50 -4.96 2.29
C HIS A 419 -43.31 -5.32 1.39
N ILE A 420 -43.43 -5.23 0.06
CA ILE A 420 -42.38 -5.61 -0.86
C ILE A 420 -42.06 -4.46 -1.82
N ARG A 421 -40.83 -4.01 -1.79
CA ARG A 421 -40.28 -3.03 -2.74
C ARG A 421 -39.26 -3.71 -3.65
N SER A 422 -39.41 -3.53 -4.94
CA SER A 422 -38.47 -3.96 -5.97
C SER A 422 -37.72 -2.77 -6.49
N THR A 423 -36.39 -2.90 -6.63
CA THR A 423 -35.49 -1.93 -7.26
C THR A 423 -34.66 -2.65 -8.31
N THR A 424 -35.05 -2.45 -9.57
CA THR A 424 -34.39 -3.04 -10.76
C THR A 424 -33.49 -2.02 -11.41
N THR A 425 -32.21 -2.34 -11.56
CA THR A 425 -31.24 -1.51 -12.27
C THR A 425 -30.74 -2.25 -13.50
N LEU A 426 -30.80 -1.61 -14.67
CA LEU A 426 -30.19 -2.10 -15.90
C LEU A 426 -29.22 -1.04 -16.41
N GLY A 427 -28.04 -1.46 -16.86
CA GLY A 427 -27.06 -0.51 -17.33
C GLY A 427 -26.03 -1.11 -18.29
N THR A 428 -25.29 -0.19 -18.91
CA THR A 428 -24.16 -0.54 -19.78
C THR A 428 -23.00 0.40 -19.45
N GLN A 429 -21.81 -0.17 -19.44
CA GLN A 429 -20.57 0.55 -19.17
C GLN A 429 -19.56 0.26 -20.29
N ARG A 430 -18.92 1.29 -20.77
CA ARG A 430 -17.81 1.17 -21.71
C ARG A 430 -16.55 1.75 -21.09
N LEU A 431 -15.52 0.95 -21.01
CA LEU A 431 -14.20 1.34 -20.58
C LEU A 431 -13.25 1.29 -21.77
N ARG A 432 -12.40 2.30 -21.91
CA ARG A 432 -11.30 2.32 -22.87
C ARG A 432 -10.04 2.74 -22.16
N ASP A 433 -9.04 1.90 -22.27
CA ASP A 433 -7.74 2.09 -21.65
C ASP A 433 -6.68 2.14 -22.75
N SER A 434 -5.72 3.06 -22.63
CA SER A 434 -4.53 3.07 -23.47
C SER A 434 -3.31 3.37 -22.63
N LEU A 435 -2.26 2.61 -22.85
CA LEU A 435 -0.92 2.83 -22.32
C LEU A 435 0.02 3.00 -23.50
N GLU A 436 0.74 4.12 -23.54
CA GLU A 436 1.82 4.36 -24.49
C GLU A 436 3.07 4.65 -23.69
N GLN A 437 4.12 3.85 -23.90
CA GLN A 437 5.36 3.98 -23.18
C GLN A 437 6.52 3.98 -24.19
N PHE A 438 7.44 4.91 -24.01
CA PHE A 438 8.63 5.04 -24.84
C PHE A 438 9.86 5.12 -23.96
N LEU A 439 10.81 4.22 -24.17
CA LEU A 439 12.08 4.13 -23.49
C LEU A 439 13.21 4.54 -24.42
N THR A 440 14.09 5.38 -23.93
CA THR A 440 15.42 5.60 -24.51
C THR A 440 16.47 5.35 -23.43
N ALA A 441 17.35 4.39 -23.65
CA ALA A 441 18.48 4.14 -22.77
C ALA A 441 19.78 4.30 -23.56
N SER A 442 20.73 5.02 -22.99
CA SER A 442 22.06 5.21 -23.56
C SER A 442 23.15 4.96 -22.52
N ARG A 443 24.22 4.34 -22.93
CA ARG A 443 25.39 4.09 -22.11
C ARG A 443 26.64 4.61 -22.81
N ASP A 444 27.38 5.50 -22.15
CA ASP A 444 28.60 6.05 -22.65
C ASP A 444 29.75 5.01 -22.60
N SER A 445 30.60 4.97 -23.57
CA SER A 445 31.68 3.95 -23.69
C SER A 445 32.78 4.09 -22.63
N GLY A 446 32.82 5.19 -21.89
CA GLY A 446 33.85 5.46 -20.88
C GLY A 446 35.25 5.76 -21.43
N ASN A 447 35.49 5.56 -22.71
CA ASN A 447 36.82 5.67 -23.35
C ASN A 447 37.02 6.99 -24.12
N GLY A 448 36.22 8.02 -23.86
CA GLY A 448 36.37 9.34 -24.50
C GLY A 448 35.98 9.40 -25.97
N PHE A 449 35.49 8.32 -26.56
CA PHE A 449 34.88 8.36 -27.88
C PHE A 449 33.44 8.88 -27.80
N PRO A 450 33.06 9.93 -28.51
CA PRO A 450 31.67 10.37 -28.59
C PRO A 450 30.90 9.32 -29.41
N GLY A 451 30.19 8.46 -28.71
CA GLY A 451 29.37 7.43 -29.30
C GLY A 451 28.57 6.65 -28.23
N CYS A 452 27.35 6.30 -28.56
CA CYS A 452 26.55 5.45 -27.73
C CYS A 452 27.00 4.00 -27.86
N TYR A 453 27.61 3.44 -26.82
CA TYR A 453 28.05 2.03 -26.81
C TYR A 453 26.87 1.06 -26.85
N ALA A 454 25.74 1.43 -26.25
CA ALA A 454 24.47 0.73 -26.35
C ALA A 454 23.34 1.74 -26.28
N CYS A 455 22.68 1.96 -27.38
CA CYS A 455 21.44 2.77 -27.43
C CYS A 455 20.27 1.82 -27.63
N LEU A 456 19.40 1.76 -26.66
CA LEU A 456 18.13 1.03 -26.74
C LEU A 456 17.01 2.06 -26.89
N GLN A 457 16.21 1.89 -27.91
CA GLN A 457 14.92 2.55 -28.04
C GLN A 457 13.85 1.47 -28.11
N ALA A 458 12.87 1.55 -27.22
CA ALA A 458 11.75 0.62 -27.19
C ALA A 458 10.47 1.38 -26.96
N GLY A 459 9.43 0.99 -27.66
CA GLY A 459 8.08 1.53 -27.51
C GLY A 459 7.11 0.40 -27.20
N LEU A 460 6.20 0.65 -26.26
CA LEU A 460 5.07 -0.19 -25.95
C LEU A 460 3.80 0.62 -26.15
N ALA A 461 2.84 0.08 -26.88
CA ALA A 461 1.52 0.69 -27.03
C ALA A 461 0.46 -0.39 -26.79
N GLU A 462 -0.32 -0.21 -25.74
CA GLU A 462 -1.42 -1.10 -25.41
C GLU A 462 -2.74 -0.35 -25.49
N ARG A 463 -3.75 -1.01 -26.01
CA ARG A 463 -5.11 -0.48 -26.11
C ARG A 463 -6.11 -1.56 -25.72
N GLY A 464 -6.83 -1.30 -24.65
CA GLY A 464 -7.91 -2.15 -24.15
C GLY A 464 -9.26 -1.46 -24.30
N GLN A 465 -10.28 -2.25 -24.54
CA GLN A 465 -11.67 -1.81 -24.44
C GLN A 465 -12.49 -2.93 -23.83
N SER A 466 -13.32 -2.58 -22.85
CA SER A 466 -14.39 -3.46 -22.38
C SER A 466 -15.75 -2.78 -22.53
N VAL A 467 -16.74 -3.61 -22.86
CA VAL A 467 -18.15 -3.22 -22.84
C VAL A 467 -18.86 -4.18 -21.92
N GLY A 468 -19.40 -3.66 -20.83
CA GLY A 468 -20.17 -4.40 -19.84
C GLY A 468 -21.65 -4.08 -19.90
N TYR A 469 -22.48 -5.11 -19.84
CA TYR A 469 -23.91 -5.00 -19.60
C TYR A 469 -24.21 -5.55 -18.22
N TYR A 470 -24.96 -4.85 -17.42
CA TYR A 470 -25.29 -5.29 -16.08
C TYR A 470 -26.75 -5.11 -15.72
N GLY A 471 -27.25 -6.03 -14.93
CA GLY A 471 -28.57 -5.98 -14.35
C GLY A 471 -28.51 -6.35 -12.88
N ALA A 472 -29.23 -5.62 -12.06
CA ALA A 472 -29.35 -5.87 -10.63
C ALA A 472 -30.81 -5.74 -10.21
N GLU A 473 -31.23 -6.64 -9.32
CA GLU A 473 -32.54 -6.63 -8.68
C GLU A 473 -32.36 -6.64 -7.18
N GLN A 474 -32.99 -5.71 -6.46
CA GLN A 474 -33.06 -5.70 -5.00
C GLN A 474 -34.55 -5.79 -4.60
N LEU A 475 -34.83 -6.76 -3.76
CA LEU A 475 -36.13 -6.96 -3.14
C LEU A 475 -36.06 -6.67 -1.64
N ASP A 476 -36.74 -5.67 -1.19
CA ASP A 476 -36.86 -5.30 0.21
C ASP A 476 -38.22 -5.76 0.75
N PHE A 477 -38.19 -6.65 1.74
CA PHE A 477 -39.35 -7.18 2.43
C PHE A 477 -39.53 -6.42 3.77
N GLY A 478 -40.30 -5.36 3.71
CA GLY A 478 -40.39 -4.41 4.80
C GLY A 478 -39.05 -3.79 5.12
N GLU A 479 -38.79 -3.49 6.39
CA GLU A 479 -37.48 -2.99 6.86
C GLU A 479 -36.56 -4.10 7.39
N ARG A 480 -36.96 -5.38 7.23
CA ARG A 480 -36.29 -6.49 7.91
C ARG A 480 -35.41 -7.36 7.00
N LEU A 481 -35.80 -7.57 5.76
CA LEU A 481 -35.08 -8.47 4.86
C LEU A 481 -34.88 -7.77 3.53
N SER A 482 -33.60 -7.73 3.09
CA SER A 482 -33.23 -7.28 1.78
C SER A 482 -32.49 -8.41 1.06
N VAL A 483 -32.89 -8.71 -0.16
CA VAL A 483 -32.22 -9.70 -1.05
C VAL A 483 -31.83 -8.98 -2.33
N SER A 484 -30.58 -9.09 -2.75
CA SER A 484 -30.13 -8.49 -4.00
C SER A 484 -29.35 -9.49 -4.83
N GLY A 485 -29.68 -9.55 -6.12
CA GLY A 485 -28.97 -10.32 -7.12
C GLY A 485 -28.50 -9.43 -8.24
N ALA A 486 -27.30 -9.65 -8.77
CA ALA A 486 -26.81 -8.93 -9.93
C ALA A 486 -26.04 -9.86 -10.87
N LEU A 487 -26.12 -9.54 -12.14
CA LEU A 487 -25.37 -10.21 -13.19
C LEU A 487 -24.74 -9.15 -14.09
N ARG A 488 -23.45 -9.29 -14.31
CA ARG A 488 -22.72 -8.45 -15.25
C ARG A 488 -22.04 -9.33 -16.29
N TYR A 489 -22.08 -8.90 -17.55
CA TYR A 489 -21.46 -9.54 -18.68
C TYR A 489 -20.54 -8.53 -19.37
N ASP A 490 -19.27 -8.83 -19.45
CA ASP A 490 -18.23 -7.99 -20.06
C ASP A 490 -17.67 -8.67 -21.31
N LYS A 491 -17.52 -7.87 -22.38
CA LYS A 491 -16.84 -8.23 -23.62
C LYS A 491 -15.59 -7.38 -23.81
N PHE A 492 -14.45 -8.04 -23.97
CA PHE A 492 -13.13 -7.42 -24.11
C PHE A 492 -12.68 -7.38 -25.56
N ARG A 493 -11.98 -6.29 -25.94
CA ARG A 493 -11.30 -6.12 -27.21
C ARG A 493 -9.91 -5.53 -27.01
N PRO A 494 -8.89 -5.87 -27.80
CA PRO A 494 -8.93 -6.64 -29.07
C PRO A 494 -9.07 -8.15 -28.87
N ILE A 495 -8.85 -8.66 -27.69
CA ILE A 495 -8.94 -10.07 -27.35
C ILE A 495 -10.41 -10.43 -27.26
N ASP A 496 -11.04 -10.95 -28.26
CA ASP A 496 -12.49 -11.25 -28.29
C ASP A 496 -12.87 -12.28 -27.20
N ARG A 497 -12.92 -11.82 -25.94
CA ARG A 497 -13.23 -12.63 -24.76
C ARG A 497 -14.40 -12.06 -24.01
N THR A 498 -15.05 -12.92 -23.28
CA THR A 498 -16.21 -12.57 -22.46
C THR A 498 -16.07 -13.09 -21.05
N MET A 499 -16.60 -12.33 -20.10
CA MET A 499 -16.67 -12.73 -18.69
C MET A 499 -18.04 -12.42 -18.14
N THR A 500 -18.47 -13.28 -17.19
CA THR A 500 -19.73 -13.09 -16.48
C THR A 500 -19.46 -13.02 -14.99
N HIS A 501 -20.03 -12.02 -14.33
CA HIS A 501 -19.83 -11.69 -12.92
C HIS A 501 -21.15 -11.74 -12.17
N PRO A 502 -21.57 -12.93 -11.66
CA PRO A 502 -22.74 -13.03 -10.81
C PRO A 502 -22.44 -12.55 -9.39
N SER A 503 -23.43 -11.93 -8.76
CA SER A 503 -23.43 -11.64 -7.33
C SER A 503 -24.82 -11.86 -6.73
N LEU A 504 -24.83 -12.28 -5.46
CA LEU A 504 -26.05 -12.47 -4.66
C LEU A 504 -25.74 -12.03 -3.24
N SER A 505 -26.67 -11.31 -2.63
CA SER A 505 -26.53 -10.92 -1.22
C SER A 505 -27.85 -10.85 -0.52
N VAL A 506 -27.80 -11.13 0.78
CA VAL A 506 -28.96 -11.14 1.68
C VAL A 506 -28.56 -10.41 2.96
N ALA A 507 -29.43 -9.52 3.44
CA ALA A 507 -29.31 -8.88 4.73
C ALA A 507 -30.65 -9.01 5.49
N TRP A 508 -30.59 -9.52 6.72
CA TRP A 508 -31.76 -9.77 7.55
C TRP A 508 -31.60 -9.16 8.93
N VAL A 509 -32.45 -8.23 9.29
CA VAL A 509 -32.60 -7.70 10.65
C VAL A 509 -33.30 -8.73 11.51
N ALA A 510 -32.51 -9.60 12.13
CA ALA A 510 -33.03 -10.72 12.95
C ALA A 510 -33.64 -10.24 14.26
N HIS A 511 -33.11 -9.15 14.81
CA HIS A 511 -33.60 -8.52 16.05
C HIS A 511 -33.59 -7.00 15.91
N ARG A 512 -34.62 -6.34 16.41
CA ARG A 512 -34.70 -4.88 16.58
C ARG A 512 -35.53 -4.58 17.83
N ALA A 513 -34.96 -3.80 18.73
CA ALA A 513 -35.62 -3.31 19.93
C ALA A 513 -35.26 -1.85 20.20
N ASP A 514 -36.24 -1.03 20.55
CA ASP A 514 -36.03 0.39 20.84
C ASP A 514 -35.39 0.64 22.22
N SER A 515 -35.36 -0.37 23.08
CA SER A 515 -34.79 -0.32 24.42
C SER A 515 -34.08 -1.61 24.77
N GLY A 516 -33.19 -1.57 25.78
CA GLY A 516 -32.41 -2.71 26.21
C GLY A 516 -30.97 -2.63 25.78
N PHE A 517 -30.15 -3.64 26.12
CA PHE A 517 -28.74 -3.70 25.77
C PHE A 517 -28.53 -4.02 24.29
N LEU A 518 -29.33 -4.94 23.74
CA LEU A 518 -29.22 -5.34 22.32
C LEU A 518 -30.32 -4.60 21.53
N ASN A 519 -29.94 -3.60 20.75
CA ASN A 519 -30.92 -2.79 20.00
C ASN A 519 -31.18 -3.35 18.61
N GLN A 520 -30.15 -3.77 17.91
CA GLN A 520 -30.32 -4.37 16.59
C GLN A 520 -29.30 -5.48 16.36
N VAL A 521 -29.72 -6.56 15.70
CA VAL A 521 -28.83 -7.58 15.11
C VAL A 521 -29.23 -7.77 13.67
N ARG A 522 -28.30 -7.58 12.79
CA ARG A 522 -28.43 -7.80 11.35
C ARG A 522 -27.47 -8.93 10.93
N LEU A 523 -28.02 -9.95 10.29
CA LEU A 523 -27.26 -11.01 9.65
C LEU A 523 -27.14 -10.72 8.17
N ARG A 524 -25.98 -11.00 7.60
CA ARG A 524 -25.72 -10.78 6.18
C ARG A 524 -24.92 -11.93 5.57
N ALA A 525 -25.22 -12.23 4.31
CA ALA A 525 -24.47 -13.16 3.51
C ALA A 525 -24.33 -12.62 2.09
N ALA A 526 -23.16 -12.81 1.48
CA ALA A 526 -22.90 -12.37 0.12
C ALA A 526 -22.04 -13.39 -0.64
N TYR A 527 -22.33 -13.53 -1.91
CA TYR A 527 -21.53 -14.26 -2.89
C TYR A 527 -21.23 -13.33 -4.07
N GLY A 528 -20.00 -13.32 -4.54
CA GLY A 528 -19.60 -12.58 -5.73
C GLY A 528 -18.52 -13.31 -6.52
N SER A 529 -18.59 -13.20 -7.84
CA SER A 529 -17.53 -13.70 -8.73
C SER A 529 -17.03 -12.55 -9.58
N ALA A 530 -15.80 -12.14 -9.36
CA ALA A 530 -15.14 -11.09 -10.12
C ALA A 530 -14.00 -11.66 -10.96
N GLY A 531 -13.81 -11.11 -12.15
CA GLY A 531 -12.70 -11.48 -13.01
C GLY A 531 -11.62 -10.42 -13.01
N ARG A 532 -10.43 -10.80 -13.47
CA ARG A 532 -9.32 -9.90 -13.71
C ARG A 532 -8.87 -10.05 -15.15
N GLU A 533 -8.84 -8.94 -15.88
CA GLU A 533 -8.21 -8.87 -17.18
C GLU A 533 -6.70 -8.91 -17.01
N LEU A 534 -6.02 -9.69 -17.82
CA LEU A 534 -4.57 -9.73 -17.81
C LEU A 534 -4.01 -8.55 -18.60
N PRO A 535 -2.87 -7.99 -18.17
CA PRO A 535 -2.20 -6.98 -18.97
C PRO A 535 -1.89 -7.48 -20.37
N ALA A 536 -2.15 -6.67 -21.39
CA ALA A 536 -1.96 -7.05 -22.78
C ALA A 536 -0.49 -7.36 -23.10
N PHE A 537 0.47 -6.78 -22.35
CA PHE A 537 1.89 -7.09 -22.52
C PHE A 537 2.22 -8.56 -22.22
N LEU A 538 1.45 -9.23 -21.36
CA LEU A 538 1.63 -10.67 -21.14
C LEU A 538 1.37 -11.47 -22.42
N GLU A 539 0.49 -10.98 -23.28
CA GLU A 539 0.25 -11.60 -24.57
C GLU A 539 1.32 -11.22 -25.63
N SER A 540 1.82 -9.99 -25.60
CA SER A 540 2.87 -9.54 -26.53
C SER A 540 4.28 -10.03 -26.15
N PHE A 541 4.56 -10.29 -24.89
CA PHE A 541 5.82 -10.89 -24.46
C PHE A 541 6.03 -12.33 -25.01
N PHE A 542 4.95 -12.97 -25.45
CA PHE A 542 4.96 -14.31 -26.04
C PHE A 542 5.14 -14.34 -27.56
N ILE A 543 5.25 -13.19 -28.21
CA ILE A 543 5.63 -13.07 -29.63
C ILE A 543 7.15 -13.00 -29.75
N VAL A 544 7.87 -13.95 -29.13
CA VAL A 544 9.26 -14.21 -29.50
C VAL A 544 9.27 -15.10 -30.75
N PRO A 545 10.13 -14.79 -31.74
CA PRO A 545 10.06 -15.45 -33.06
C PRO A 545 10.23 -16.99 -33.01
N PRO A 546 10.05 -17.69 -34.06
CA PRO A 546 9.33 -18.94 -34.32
C PRO A 546 9.79 -20.22 -33.61
N LEU A 547 10.44 -20.14 -32.44
CA LEU A 547 10.98 -21.31 -31.73
C LEU A 547 10.20 -21.67 -30.44
N SER A 548 9.14 -20.97 -30.11
CA SER A 548 8.29 -21.33 -28.95
C SER A 548 7.06 -22.12 -29.45
N PRO A 549 6.70 -23.22 -28.78
CA PRO A 549 5.45 -23.92 -29.08
C PRO A 549 4.26 -22.96 -28.92
N PRO A 550 3.17 -23.13 -29.68
CA PRO A 550 1.99 -22.27 -29.55
C PRO A 550 1.53 -22.23 -28.11
N GLN A 551 1.50 -21.05 -27.55
CA GLN A 551 1.10 -20.85 -26.15
C GLN A 551 -0.37 -21.20 -25.98
N PRO A 552 -0.74 -21.90 -24.89
CA PRO A 552 -2.13 -22.16 -24.61
C PRO A 552 -2.88 -20.84 -24.44
N ARG A 553 -4.13 -20.83 -24.87
CA ARG A 553 -5.00 -19.66 -24.77
C ARG A 553 -5.10 -19.22 -23.29
N ILE A 554 -4.57 -18.04 -22.97
CA ILE A 554 -4.58 -17.53 -21.61
C ILE A 554 -5.99 -17.09 -21.25
N GLU A 555 -6.59 -17.70 -20.22
CA GLU A 555 -7.91 -17.30 -19.71
C GLU A 555 -7.77 -16.22 -18.63
N PRO A 556 -8.71 -15.27 -18.56
CA PRO A 556 -8.72 -14.28 -17.48
C PRO A 556 -8.82 -14.94 -16.11
N GLU A 557 -8.13 -14.38 -15.12
CA GLU A 557 -8.21 -14.84 -13.74
C GLU A 557 -9.61 -14.60 -13.17
N ARG A 558 -10.07 -15.50 -12.31
CA ARG A 558 -11.39 -15.42 -11.69
C ARG A 558 -11.34 -15.68 -10.19
N THR A 559 -11.86 -14.77 -9.41
CA THR A 559 -12.01 -14.92 -7.96
C THR A 559 -13.49 -15.04 -7.59
N ARG A 560 -13.80 -16.07 -6.79
CA ARG A 560 -15.12 -16.28 -6.16
C ARG A 560 -14.99 -16.01 -4.67
N THR A 561 -15.90 -15.23 -4.13
CA THR A 561 -15.89 -14.84 -2.73
C THR A 561 -17.23 -15.13 -2.09
N ILE A 562 -17.20 -15.73 -0.90
CA ILE A 562 -18.35 -15.88 -0.01
C ILE A 562 -18.05 -15.09 1.25
N GLU A 563 -19.01 -14.30 1.71
CA GLU A 563 -18.96 -13.55 2.96
C GLU A 563 -20.20 -13.86 3.79
N VAL A 564 -20.00 -14.04 5.09
CA VAL A 564 -21.08 -14.15 6.07
C VAL A 564 -20.73 -13.28 7.26
N GLY A 565 -21.66 -12.51 7.75
CA GLY A 565 -21.37 -11.58 8.85
C GLY A 565 -22.60 -11.22 9.67
N THR A 566 -22.31 -10.57 10.78
CA THR A 566 -23.30 -9.98 11.67
C THR A 566 -22.90 -8.56 12.03
N ASP A 567 -23.88 -7.68 12.09
CA ASP A 567 -23.75 -6.32 12.60
C ASP A 567 -24.68 -6.18 13.81
N ALA A 568 -24.21 -5.60 14.89
CA ALA A 568 -24.95 -5.42 16.11
C ALA A 568 -24.81 -3.99 16.64
N ASP A 569 -25.94 -3.39 16.99
CA ASP A 569 -26.02 -2.13 17.74
C ASP A 569 -26.45 -2.42 19.17
N LEU A 570 -25.67 -1.88 20.11
CA LEU A 570 -25.76 -2.20 21.52
C LEU A 570 -25.91 -0.92 22.37
N ALA A 571 -26.58 -1.04 23.50
CA ALA A 571 -26.73 -0.02 24.55
C ALA A 571 -27.22 1.34 23.99
N GLY A 572 -28.28 1.32 23.19
CA GLY A 572 -28.84 2.55 22.59
C GLY A 572 -27.95 3.20 21.54
N GLY A 573 -27.17 2.42 20.80
CA GLY A 573 -26.20 2.91 19.78
C GLY A 573 -24.87 3.44 20.37
N ARG A 574 -24.61 3.17 21.66
CA ARG A 574 -23.30 3.51 22.27
C ARG A 574 -22.19 2.63 21.75
N PHE A 575 -22.50 1.37 21.40
CA PHE A 575 -21.55 0.44 20.81
C PHE A 575 -22.10 -0.10 19.50
N ALA A 576 -21.24 -0.25 18.51
CA ALA A 576 -21.51 -0.97 17.28
C ALA A 576 -20.44 -2.04 17.09
N ALA A 577 -20.86 -3.25 16.73
CA ALA A 577 -19.98 -4.36 16.47
C ALA A 577 -20.29 -4.97 15.11
N GLN A 578 -19.27 -5.25 14.33
CA GLN A 578 -19.37 -5.93 13.04
C GLN A 578 -18.40 -7.11 13.04
N LEU A 579 -18.85 -8.25 12.56
CA LEU A 579 -18.06 -9.46 12.39
C LEU A 579 -18.31 -10.02 11.00
N THR A 580 -17.27 -10.32 10.26
CA THR A 580 -17.33 -10.91 8.93
C THR A 580 -16.37 -12.10 8.83
N TYR A 581 -16.88 -13.24 8.41
CA TYR A 581 -16.07 -14.33 7.87
C TYR A 581 -16.11 -14.29 6.35
N TYR A 582 -14.95 -14.50 5.71
CA TYR A 582 -14.88 -14.61 4.26
C TYR A 582 -14.08 -15.83 3.82
N ALA A 583 -14.44 -16.34 2.64
CA ALA A 583 -13.71 -17.37 1.94
C ALA A 583 -13.61 -17.01 0.45
N MET A 584 -12.39 -16.88 -0.03
CA MET A 584 -12.07 -16.51 -1.41
C MET A 584 -11.31 -17.66 -2.07
N ARG A 585 -11.65 -17.92 -3.34
CA ARG A 585 -10.90 -18.82 -4.20
C ARG A 585 -10.65 -18.15 -5.55
N SER A 586 -9.37 -17.97 -5.87
CA SER A 586 -8.91 -17.40 -7.13
C SER A 586 -8.35 -18.51 -8.01
N ASN A 587 -8.88 -18.66 -9.21
CA ASN A 587 -8.26 -19.44 -10.27
C ASN A 587 -7.40 -18.48 -11.08
N VAL A 588 -6.10 -18.74 -11.10
CA VAL A 588 -5.09 -17.78 -11.57
C VAL A 588 -4.14 -18.46 -12.56
N LEU A 589 -3.35 -17.65 -13.24
CA LEU A 589 -2.26 -18.16 -14.05
C LEU A 589 -1.18 -18.80 -13.15
N SER A 590 -0.66 -19.92 -13.61
CA SER A 590 0.55 -20.53 -13.07
C SER A 590 1.75 -19.81 -13.68
N PHE A 591 2.71 -19.46 -12.84
CA PHE A 591 4.00 -18.95 -13.26
C PHE A 591 5.01 -20.11 -13.32
N GLY A 592 5.82 -20.14 -14.37
CA GLY A 592 6.91 -21.09 -14.54
C GLY A 592 8.11 -20.45 -15.23
N LEU A 593 9.24 -21.13 -15.19
CA LEU A 593 10.44 -20.75 -15.91
C LEU A 593 10.75 -21.84 -16.94
N ALA A 594 10.87 -21.47 -18.20
CA ALA A 594 11.29 -22.36 -19.28
C ALA A 594 12.70 -21.98 -19.75
N PRO A 595 13.53 -22.96 -20.21
CA PRO A 595 14.81 -22.62 -20.82
C PRO A 595 14.60 -21.71 -22.03
N GLY A 596 15.30 -20.58 -22.05
CA GLY A 596 15.32 -19.63 -23.16
C GLY A 596 16.52 -19.85 -24.08
N TYR A 597 16.47 -19.21 -25.26
CA TYR A 597 17.59 -19.20 -26.20
C TYR A 597 18.79 -18.47 -25.57
N GLY A 598 19.97 -19.07 -25.62
CA GLY A 598 21.19 -18.50 -25.01
C GLY A 598 21.45 -18.92 -23.54
N GLY A 599 20.74 -19.93 -23.01
CA GLY A 599 21.01 -20.50 -21.70
C GLY A 599 20.35 -19.79 -20.52
N GLY A 600 19.52 -18.79 -20.78
CA GLY A 600 18.70 -18.11 -19.77
C GLY A 600 17.36 -18.79 -19.55
N TYR A 601 16.61 -18.30 -18.55
CA TYR A 601 15.23 -18.73 -18.29
C TYR A 601 14.24 -17.64 -18.73
N VAL A 602 13.16 -18.07 -19.39
CA VAL A 602 12.07 -17.18 -19.82
C VAL A 602 10.82 -17.46 -18.98
N PRO A 603 10.14 -16.44 -18.45
CA PRO A 603 8.87 -16.62 -17.75
C PRO A 603 7.82 -17.27 -18.66
N THR A 604 7.11 -18.23 -18.14
CA THR A 604 5.97 -18.87 -18.83
C THR A 604 4.73 -18.79 -17.97
N TYR A 605 3.58 -18.61 -18.62
CA TYR A 605 2.30 -18.49 -17.92
C TYR A 605 1.34 -19.55 -18.48
N ARG A 606 0.68 -20.26 -17.59
CA ARG A 606 -0.28 -21.32 -17.94
C ARG A 606 -1.51 -21.22 -17.06
N PRO A 607 -2.71 -21.52 -17.56
CA PRO A 607 -3.86 -21.68 -16.69
C PRO A 607 -3.65 -22.91 -15.77
N GLY A 608 -4.19 -22.92 -14.57
CA GLY A 608 -4.21 -24.10 -13.73
C GLY A 608 -3.71 -23.94 -12.30
N ALA A 609 -3.37 -22.71 -11.88
CA ALA A 609 -3.10 -22.44 -10.48
C ALA A 609 -4.37 -22.00 -9.74
N ALA A 610 -4.40 -22.24 -8.43
CA ALA A 610 -5.50 -21.81 -7.56
C ALA A 610 -4.99 -21.35 -6.21
N ILE A 611 -5.52 -20.23 -5.74
CA ILE A 611 -5.20 -19.62 -4.44
C ILE A 611 -6.45 -19.57 -3.58
N SER A 612 -6.31 -19.78 -2.28
CA SER A 612 -7.37 -19.58 -1.29
C SER A 612 -6.96 -18.54 -0.27
N ASN A 613 -7.86 -17.61 0.04
CA ASN A 613 -7.78 -16.71 1.21
C ASN A 613 -9.04 -16.92 2.06
N ARG A 614 -8.85 -17.18 3.34
CA ARG A 614 -9.95 -17.32 4.31
C ARG A 614 -9.62 -16.50 5.55
N GLY A 615 -10.59 -15.78 6.07
CA GLY A 615 -10.30 -14.93 7.21
C GLY A 615 -11.53 -14.42 7.94
N VAL A 616 -11.23 -13.71 9.01
CA VAL A 616 -12.20 -13.04 9.87
C VAL A 616 -11.81 -11.57 9.99
N GLU A 617 -12.80 -10.71 9.93
CA GLU A 617 -12.69 -9.27 10.14
C GLU A 617 -13.69 -8.86 11.20
N ALA A 618 -13.26 -8.07 12.18
CA ALA A 618 -14.13 -7.53 13.21
C ALA A 618 -13.87 -6.04 13.42
N THR A 619 -14.94 -5.28 13.66
CA THR A 619 -14.87 -3.86 14.02
C THR A 619 -15.76 -3.66 15.24
N ILE A 620 -15.23 -3.03 16.26
CA ILE A 620 -15.97 -2.64 17.47
C ILE A 620 -15.74 -1.14 17.66
N VAL A 621 -16.82 -0.37 17.63
CA VAL A 621 -16.78 1.07 17.89
C VAL A 621 -17.62 1.35 19.11
N GLY A 622 -17.14 2.15 20.04
CA GLY A 622 -17.84 2.44 21.27
C GLY A 622 -17.60 3.85 21.79
N LYS A 623 -18.67 4.45 22.31
CA LYS A 623 -18.62 5.68 23.10
C LYS A 623 -18.58 5.29 24.57
N LEU A 624 -17.38 5.17 25.14
CA LEU A 624 -17.17 4.74 26.53
C LEU A 624 -17.68 5.81 27.51
N LEU A 625 -17.40 7.09 27.22
CA LEU A 625 -17.91 8.22 27.98
C LEU A 625 -18.65 9.16 27.03
N VAL A 626 -19.86 9.56 27.45
CA VAL A 626 -20.69 10.54 26.75
C VAL A 626 -21.06 11.61 27.75
N GLY A 627 -20.39 12.76 27.68
CA GLY A 627 -20.67 13.87 28.58
C GLY A 627 -20.28 15.20 27.95
N PRO A 628 -20.86 16.32 28.43
CA PRO A 628 -20.63 17.63 27.84
C PRO A 628 -19.20 18.17 28.13
N ARG A 629 -18.55 17.64 29.18
CA ARG A 629 -17.19 18.05 29.55
C ARG A 629 -16.12 17.06 29.07
N LEU A 630 -16.46 15.79 29.03
CA LEU A 630 -15.53 14.72 28.63
C LEU A 630 -16.28 13.67 27.82
N GLY A 631 -15.79 13.42 26.63
CA GLY A 631 -16.18 12.31 25.77
C GLY A 631 -14.98 11.37 25.58
N TRP A 632 -15.27 10.07 25.44
CA TRP A 632 -14.25 9.07 25.12
C TRP A 632 -14.79 8.06 24.13
N ASP A 633 -14.24 8.06 22.93
CA ASP A 633 -14.57 7.17 21.83
C ASP A 633 -13.42 6.16 21.62
N VAL A 634 -13.78 4.91 21.36
CA VAL A 634 -12.82 3.83 21.07
C VAL A 634 -13.25 3.10 19.79
N SER A 635 -12.30 2.80 18.93
CA SER A 635 -12.48 1.94 17.77
C SER A 635 -11.41 0.84 17.79
N LEU A 636 -11.85 -0.41 17.76
CA LEU A 636 -11.00 -1.59 17.67
C LEU A 636 -11.32 -2.33 16.38
N LEU A 637 -10.34 -2.51 15.53
CA LEU A 637 -10.41 -3.29 14.30
C LEU A 637 -9.50 -4.51 14.46
N LEU A 638 -10.01 -5.67 14.11
CA LEU A 638 -9.29 -6.95 14.17
C LEU A 638 -9.43 -7.66 12.84
N TRP A 639 -8.37 -8.32 12.41
CA TRP A 639 -8.43 -9.16 11.23
C TRP A 639 -7.45 -10.33 11.31
N GLY A 640 -7.83 -11.41 10.63
CA GLY A 640 -6.97 -12.55 10.40
C GLY A 640 -7.19 -13.11 9.00
N ASN A 641 -6.13 -13.52 8.31
CA ASN A 641 -6.18 -14.09 6.97
C ASN A 641 -5.26 -15.32 6.87
N ARG A 642 -5.75 -16.37 6.27
CA ARG A 642 -4.97 -17.56 5.91
C ARG A 642 -4.91 -17.69 4.38
N ASN A 643 -3.77 -17.33 3.80
CA ASN A 643 -3.46 -17.53 2.39
C ASN A 643 -2.90 -18.94 2.15
N ARG A 644 -3.28 -19.58 1.05
CA ARG A 644 -2.74 -20.89 0.64
C ARG A 644 -2.79 -21.04 -0.88
N LEU A 645 -1.69 -21.45 -1.48
CA LEU A 645 -1.63 -21.96 -2.84
C LEU A 645 -2.24 -23.38 -2.84
N LEU A 646 -3.39 -23.57 -3.46
CA LEU A 646 -4.10 -24.85 -3.47
C LEU A 646 -3.58 -25.78 -4.56
N LYS A 647 -3.23 -25.22 -5.70
CA LYS A 647 -2.80 -25.93 -6.89
C LYS A 647 -1.83 -25.07 -7.69
N LEU A 648 -0.84 -25.69 -8.30
CA LEU A 648 0.08 -25.13 -9.29
C LEU A 648 0.13 -26.10 -10.47
N ASP A 649 0.12 -25.58 -11.69
CA ASP A 649 0.36 -26.41 -12.86
C ASP A 649 1.88 -26.58 -13.03
N GLY A 650 2.37 -27.81 -12.81
CA GLY A 650 3.79 -28.14 -12.82
C GLY A 650 4.40 -28.33 -11.42
N ALA A 651 5.72 -28.38 -11.38
CA ALA A 651 6.50 -28.52 -10.16
C ALA A 651 6.50 -27.22 -9.34
N PRO A 652 6.80 -27.29 -8.03
CA PRO A 652 7.04 -26.09 -7.23
C PRO A 652 8.09 -25.20 -7.88
N VAL A 653 7.86 -23.89 -7.88
CA VAL A 653 8.75 -22.88 -8.44
C VAL A 653 9.36 -22.08 -7.30
N TYR A 654 10.68 -21.99 -7.31
CA TYR A 654 11.44 -21.14 -6.39
C TYR A 654 12.15 -20.05 -7.18
N PHE A 655 12.15 -18.83 -6.66
CA PHE A 655 12.75 -17.66 -7.30
C PHE A 655 13.49 -16.82 -6.28
N GLY A 656 14.50 -16.09 -6.74
CA GLY A 656 15.45 -15.33 -5.94
C GLY A 656 16.87 -15.84 -6.08
N THR A 657 17.86 -14.99 -5.78
CA THR A 657 19.28 -15.32 -5.85
C THR A 657 19.93 -15.54 -4.49
N ALA A 658 19.52 -14.77 -3.51
CA ALA A 658 20.04 -14.81 -2.14
C ALA A 658 19.06 -15.50 -1.18
N MET A 659 17.78 -15.38 -1.42
CA MET A 659 16.72 -16.06 -0.70
C MET A 659 15.83 -16.82 -1.69
N TRP A 660 15.13 -17.82 -1.20
CA TRP A 660 14.18 -18.57 -1.99
C TRP A 660 12.75 -18.23 -1.56
N GLN A 661 12.06 -17.44 -2.38
CA GLN A 661 10.60 -17.38 -2.28
C GLN A 661 10.00 -18.48 -3.15
N GLY A 662 8.92 -19.11 -2.69
CA GLY A 662 8.40 -20.29 -3.35
C GLY A 662 6.92 -20.24 -3.65
N LEU A 663 6.55 -20.82 -4.80
CA LEU A 663 5.20 -21.20 -5.15
C LEU A 663 5.05 -22.70 -4.92
N VAL A 664 4.70 -23.07 -3.70
CA VAL A 664 4.61 -24.47 -3.26
C VAL A 664 3.16 -24.77 -2.86
N PRO A 665 2.49 -25.73 -3.54
CA PRO A 665 1.13 -26.12 -3.16
C PRO A 665 1.03 -26.53 -1.68
N GLY A 666 0.00 -26.05 -1.01
CA GLY A 666 -0.18 -26.25 0.44
C GLY A 666 0.36 -25.13 1.31
N SER A 667 1.31 -24.33 0.82
CA SER A 667 1.95 -23.20 1.53
C SER A 667 1.35 -21.84 1.14
N PRO A 668 1.56 -20.78 1.92
CA PRO A 668 1.26 -19.42 1.51
C PRO A 668 2.01 -19.01 0.24
N VAL A 669 1.38 -18.19 -0.60
CA VAL A 669 1.98 -17.70 -1.85
C VAL A 669 3.18 -16.80 -1.53
N GLY A 670 4.32 -17.06 -2.19
CA GLY A 670 5.53 -16.27 -2.02
C GLY A 670 6.21 -16.45 -0.65
N GLY A 671 5.92 -17.54 0.03
CA GLY A 671 6.60 -17.87 1.29
C GLY A 671 8.07 -18.15 1.12
N TYR A 672 8.83 -17.99 2.19
CA TYR A 672 10.29 -18.19 2.20
C TYR A 672 10.67 -19.65 2.43
N TRP A 673 11.72 -20.02 1.75
CA TRP A 673 12.35 -21.35 1.84
C TRP A 673 13.86 -21.17 1.97
N THR A 674 14.50 -21.99 2.76
CA THR A 674 15.94 -21.93 3.01
C THR A 674 16.56 -23.31 3.13
N PHE A 675 17.87 -23.39 2.98
CA PHE A 675 18.61 -24.60 3.23
C PHE A 675 19.15 -24.60 4.66
N PRO A 676 18.79 -25.57 5.50
CA PRO A 676 19.42 -25.73 6.79
C PRO A 676 20.91 -26.07 6.64
N ILE A 677 21.67 -25.77 7.68
CA ILE A 677 23.07 -26.15 7.80
C ILE A 677 23.28 -27.12 8.97
N SER A 678 24.31 -27.90 8.89
CA SER A 678 24.90 -28.64 10.01
C SER A 678 26.34 -28.14 10.21
N TYR A 679 26.78 -28.03 11.44
CA TYR A 679 28.13 -27.59 11.79
C TYR A 679 28.65 -28.33 13.02
N ALA A 680 29.97 -28.41 13.14
CA ALA A 680 30.64 -28.94 14.30
C ALA A 680 32.03 -28.28 14.44
N ASP A 681 32.36 -27.77 15.61
CA ASP A 681 33.72 -27.36 15.96
C ASP A 681 34.56 -28.62 16.23
N ASN A 682 35.15 -29.16 15.17
CA ASN A 682 35.82 -30.45 15.23
C ASN A 682 37.20 -30.38 15.93
N ASN A 683 37.86 -29.24 15.90
CA ASN A 683 39.16 -29.01 16.52
C ASN A 683 39.06 -28.39 17.92
N GLY A 684 37.87 -27.98 18.37
CA GLY A 684 37.60 -27.42 19.69
C GLY A 684 38.23 -26.04 19.94
N ASN A 685 38.51 -25.27 18.87
CA ASN A 685 39.15 -23.95 18.97
C ASN A 685 38.17 -22.78 19.25
N GLY A 686 36.87 -23.04 19.27
CA GLY A 686 35.83 -22.02 19.50
C GLY A 686 35.56 -21.15 18.28
N ILE A 687 36.05 -21.49 17.10
CA ILE A 687 35.86 -20.85 15.81
C ILE A 687 35.32 -21.87 14.83
N ILE A 688 34.26 -21.52 14.11
CA ILE A 688 33.77 -22.37 13.02
C ILE A 688 34.52 -22.03 11.72
N GLU A 689 35.07 -23.04 11.12
CA GLU A 689 35.81 -22.99 9.87
C GLU A 689 34.93 -23.42 8.68
N PRO A 690 35.23 -22.99 7.42
CA PRO A 690 34.42 -23.34 6.23
C PRO A 690 34.19 -24.85 6.02
N GLN A 691 35.17 -25.69 6.38
CA GLN A 691 35.08 -27.16 6.28
C GLN A 691 34.23 -27.79 7.39
N GLU A 692 33.90 -27.06 8.43
CA GLU A 692 33.09 -27.48 9.55
C GLU A 692 31.60 -27.18 9.38
N VAL A 693 31.24 -26.53 8.26
CA VAL A 693 29.86 -26.20 7.91
C VAL A 693 29.43 -26.97 6.67
N SER A 694 28.34 -27.66 6.75
CA SER A 694 27.74 -28.38 5.63
C SER A 694 26.30 -27.95 5.42
N ARG A 695 25.92 -27.77 4.15
CA ARG A 695 24.55 -27.44 3.78
C ARG A 695 23.73 -28.71 3.56
N VAL A 696 22.54 -28.73 4.13
CA VAL A 696 21.54 -29.77 3.86
C VAL A 696 20.76 -29.39 2.59
N PHE A 697 20.95 -30.13 1.51
CA PHE A 697 20.33 -29.84 0.20
C PHE A 697 18.83 -30.20 0.15
N GLN A 698 18.09 -29.80 1.16
CA GLN A 698 16.64 -29.93 1.21
C GLN A 698 16.04 -28.61 1.69
N LEU A 699 15.28 -27.94 0.80
CA LEU A 699 14.60 -26.70 1.15
C LEU A 699 13.58 -26.92 2.27
N GLN A 700 13.63 -26.09 3.28
CA GLN A 700 12.69 -26.04 4.39
C GLN A 700 11.92 -24.73 4.41
N TRP A 701 10.70 -24.79 4.92
CA TRP A 701 9.86 -23.62 5.13
C TRP A 701 10.48 -22.68 6.17
N ALA A 702 10.64 -21.40 5.80
CA ALA A 702 11.26 -20.38 6.65
C ALA A 702 10.27 -19.28 7.08
N GLY A 703 9.06 -19.24 6.52
CA GLY A 703 8.06 -18.27 6.93
C GLY A 703 7.37 -17.55 5.76
N SER A 704 6.49 -16.60 6.07
CA SER A 704 5.72 -15.83 5.09
C SER A 704 6.00 -14.33 5.25
N PRO A 705 6.25 -13.58 4.15
CA PRO A 705 6.48 -12.14 4.23
C PRO A 705 5.22 -11.33 4.56
N TYR A 706 4.06 -11.95 4.54
CA TYR A 706 2.80 -11.26 4.76
C TYR A 706 2.26 -11.52 6.16
N PRO A 707 1.81 -10.47 6.88
CA PRO A 707 1.16 -10.64 8.17
C PRO A 707 -0.13 -11.47 8.00
N THR A 708 -0.37 -12.37 8.95
CA THR A 708 -1.55 -13.23 8.96
C THR A 708 -2.65 -12.70 9.87
N GLN A 709 -2.34 -11.76 10.75
CA GLN A 709 -3.28 -11.15 11.68
C GLN A 709 -2.86 -9.72 12.05
N GLY A 710 -3.83 -8.92 12.44
CA GLY A 710 -3.59 -7.58 12.94
C GLY A 710 -4.71 -7.05 13.81
N ALA A 711 -4.36 -6.05 14.59
CA ALA A 711 -5.28 -5.32 15.46
C ALA A 711 -4.95 -3.82 15.43
N MET A 712 -5.96 -2.99 15.29
CA MET A 712 -5.82 -1.54 15.32
C MET A 712 -6.74 -0.96 16.38
N LEU A 713 -6.16 -0.19 17.29
CA LEU A 713 -6.88 0.48 18.36
C LEU A 713 -6.75 2.00 18.17
N THR A 714 -7.85 2.67 17.96
CA THR A 714 -7.94 4.13 18.02
C THR A 714 -8.72 4.54 19.25
N SER A 715 -8.15 5.42 20.06
CA SER A 715 -8.77 5.98 21.25
C SER A 715 -8.77 7.50 21.15
N ALA A 716 -9.91 8.13 21.36
CA ALA A 716 -10.06 9.58 21.21
C ALA A 716 -10.81 10.16 22.41
N TRP A 717 -10.23 11.17 23.04
CA TRP A 717 -10.80 11.93 24.16
C TRP A 717 -11.16 13.32 23.68
N THR A 718 -12.37 13.75 24.01
CA THR A 718 -12.85 15.10 23.69
C THR A 718 -13.14 15.85 24.98
N LEU A 719 -12.51 17.01 25.19
CA LEU A 719 -12.69 17.86 26.35
C LEU A 719 -13.52 19.10 25.94
N GLY A 720 -14.76 19.10 26.37
CA GLY A 720 -15.74 20.06 25.89
C GLY A 720 -15.89 20.00 24.37
N ASN A 721 -16.07 21.15 23.74
CA ASN A 721 -16.13 21.27 22.27
C ASN A 721 -14.84 21.83 21.67
N THR A 722 -13.79 21.97 22.48
CA THR A 722 -12.59 22.73 22.11
C THR A 722 -11.35 21.86 21.91
N LEU A 723 -11.21 20.80 22.67
CA LEU A 723 -9.98 19.98 22.61
C LEU A 723 -10.29 18.52 22.35
N ARG A 724 -9.58 17.93 21.38
CA ARG A 724 -9.64 16.50 21.06
C ARG A 724 -8.22 15.93 21.02
N LEU A 725 -7.98 14.87 21.80
CA LEU A 725 -6.76 14.08 21.75
C LEU A 725 -7.10 12.71 21.17
N SER A 726 -6.34 12.23 20.20
CA SER A 726 -6.50 10.89 19.64
C SER A 726 -5.16 10.17 19.54
N ALA A 727 -5.19 8.85 19.77
CA ALA A 727 -4.03 7.97 19.62
C ALA A 727 -4.43 6.71 18.86
N THR A 728 -3.60 6.26 17.91
CA THR A 728 -3.78 5.03 17.14
C THR A 728 -2.59 4.11 17.32
N LEU A 729 -2.88 2.85 17.71
CA LEU A 729 -1.93 1.75 17.81
C LEU A 729 -2.22 0.74 16.70
N ASP A 730 -1.18 0.25 16.02
CA ASP A 730 -1.24 -0.78 14.98
C ASP A 730 -0.36 -1.97 15.39
N TYR A 731 -0.99 -3.13 15.53
CA TYR A 731 -0.33 -4.41 15.77
C TYR A 731 -0.46 -5.31 14.55
N ARG A 732 0.65 -5.88 14.09
CA ARG A 732 0.65 -6.90 13.04
C ARG A 732 1.54 -8.07 13.45
N ALA A 733 1.11 -9.28 13.06
CA ALA A 733 1.79 -10.50 13.46
C ALA A 733 1.64 -11.64 12.45
N GLY A 734 2.50 -12.65 12.63
CA GLY A 734 2.57 -13.85 11.81
C GLY A 734 3.28 -13.64 10.49
N GLN A 735 4.15 -12.63 10.40
CA GLN A 735 5.03 -12.40 9.28
C GLN A 735 6.49 -12.70 9.64
N THR A 736 7.22 -13.15 8.64
CA THR A 736 8.67 -13.35 8.70
C THR A 736 9.29 -12.44 7.64
N LEU A 737 10.40 -11.77 7.93
CA LEU A 737 11.15 -11.03 6.92
C LEU A 737 12.54 -11.64 6.72
N PHE A 738 12.99 -11.62 5.48
CA PHE A 738 14.39 -11.88 5.16
C PHE A 738 15.20 -10.60 5.37
N ASN A 739 16.05 -10.61 6.41
CA ASN A 739 16.96 -9.51 6.72
C ASN A 739 18.14 -9.56 5.75
N ALA A 740 17.93 -9.03 4.55
CA ALA A 740 18.94 -9.04 3.51
C ALA A 740 20.14 -8.15 3.85
N ASP A 741 19.94 -7.09 4.63
CA ASP A 741 21.04 -6.25 5.10
C ASP A 741 22.00 -7.02 6.01
N ALA A 742 21.51 -7.82 6.93
CA ALA A 742 22.32 -8.69 7.77
C ALA A 742 23.00 -9.78 6.94
N TRP A 743 22.25 -10.40 6.02
CA TRP A 743 22.78 -11.41 5.11
C TRP A 743 23.92 -10.88 4.25
N TRP A 744 23.75 -9.71 3.63
CA TRP A 744 24.76 -9.09 2.80
C TRP A 744 26.02 -8.72 3.59
N ARG A 745 25.89 -8.21 4.81
CA ARG A 745 27.06 -7.96 5.67
C ARG A 745 27.86 -9.23 5.92
N CYS A 746 27.19 -10.35 6.18
CA CYS A 746 27.88 -11.63 6.35
C CYS A 746 28.48 -12.14 5.04
N ALA A 747 27.74 -12.04 3.91
CA ALA A 747 28.25 -12.41 2.59
C ALA A 747 29.46 -11.59 2.15
N GLN A 748 29.60 -10.34 2.63
CA GLN A 748 30.75 -9.45 2.40
C GLN A 748 31.78 -9.50 3.54
N TRP A 749 31.67 -10.45 4.47
CA TRP A 749 32.58 -10.62 5.61
C TRP A 749 32.65 -9.43 6.55
N THR A 750 31.60 -8.60 6.60
CA THR A 750 31.50 -7.41 7.45
C THR A 750 30.51 -7.54 8.61
N CYS A 751 29.90 -8.70 8.80
CA CYS A 751 29.05 -8.93 9.97
C CYS A 751 29.91 -9.28 11.21
N ARG A 752 29.31 -9.08 12.39
CA ARG A 752 29.94 -9.41 13.67
C ARG A 752 30.28 -10.89 13.77
N GLN A 753 29.42 -11.74 13.26
CA GLN A 753 29.48 -13.20 13.43
C GLN A 753 30.74 -13.85 12.83
N VAL A 754 31.28 -13.28 11.79
CA VAL A 754 32.52 -13.78 11.15
C VAL A 754 33.79 -13.06 11.62
N ASN A 755 33.63 -12.01 12.49
CA ASN A 755 34.74 -11.20 12.95
C ASN A 755 34.96 -11.22 14.49
N ASP A 756 33.95 -11.58 15.30
CA ASP A 756 34.04 -11.55 16.76
C ASP A 756 33.88 -12.96 17.36
N ALA A 757 34.97 -13.51 17.90
CA ALA A 757 35.01 -14.86 18.49
C ALA A 757 34.04 -15.07 19.67
N ARG A 758 33.50 -13.96 20.26
CA ARG A 758 32.49 -14.05 21.32
C ARG A 758 31.12 -14.41 20.78
N THR A 759 30.95 -14.47 19.46
CA THR A 759 29.68 -14.86 18.83
C THR A 759 29.46 -16.36 18.98
N PRO A 760 28.23 -16.81 19.30
CA PRO A 760 27.93 -18.24 19.40
C PRO A 760 28.29 -19.02 18.15
N LEU A 761 28.77 -20.26 18.27
CA LEU A 761 29.23 -21.10 17.15
C LEU A 761 28.11 -21.27 16.10
N ALA A 762 26.86 -21.43 16.49
CA ALA A 762 25.73 -21.51 15.57
C ALA A 762 25.64 -20.27 14.66
N ALA A 763 25.79 -19.08 15.22
CA ALA A 763 25.74 -17.84 14.44
C ALA A 763 26.97 -17.63 13.55
N GLN A 764 28.17 -18.11 14.00
CA GLN A 764 29.36 -18.13 13.14
C GLN A 764 29.15 -19.06 11.92
N ALA A 765 28.60 -20.28 12.16
CA ALA A 765 28.34 -21.24 11.11
C ALA A 765 27.34 -20.73 10.06
N GLU A 766 26.24 -20.13 10.50
CA GLU A 766 25.22 -19.57 9.61
C GLU A 766 25.77 -18.36 8.81
N ALA A 767 26.58 -17.54 9.44
CA ALA A 767 27.21 -16.39 8.78
C ALA A 767 28.26 -16.83 7.72
N LEU A 768 29.02 -17.89 7.98
CA LEU A 768 29.93 -18.51 7.02
C LEU A 768 29.22 -19.12 5.82
N ALA A 769 28.02 -19.67 6.03
CA ALA A 769 27.19 -20.22 4.96
C ALA A 769 26.50 -19.15 4.10
N ALA A 770 26.40 -17.90 4.57
CA ALA A 770 25.70 -16.82 3.88
C ALA A 770 26.15 -16.59 2.41
N PRO A 771 27.46 -16.59 2.05
CA PRO A 771 27.89 -16.38 0.67
C PRO A 771 27.37 -17.40 -0.33
N SER A 772 27.08 -18.62 0.13
CA SER A 772 26.60 -19.70 -0.74
C SER A 772 25.10 -19.74 -0.94
N GLN A 773 24.30 -19.35 0.07
CA GLN A 773 22.82 -19.28 0.03
C GLN A 773 22.30 -18.55 1.30
N ALA A 774 21.05 -18.14 1.29
CA ALA A 774 20.41 -17.64 2.50
C ALA A 774 20.22 -18.80 3.52
N THR A 775 20.54 -18.52 4.76
CA THR A 775 20.44 -19.47 5.88
C THR A 775 19.32 -19.07 6.85
N PRO A 776 18.89 -19.99 7.73
CA PRO A 776 17.74 -19.76 8.61
C PRO A 776 17.83 -18.51 9.49
N MET A 777 19.01 -18.12 9.98
CA MET A 777 19.17 -16.97 10.88
C MET A 777 18.72 -15.62 10.29
N PHE A 778 18.66 -15.50 8.97
CA PHE A 778 18.29 -14.24 8.32
C PHE A 778 16.79 -14.14 8.03
N PHE A 779 16.02 -15.19 8.34
CA PHE A 779 14.56 -15.16 8.31
C PHE A 779 14.05 -14.96 9.73
N GLU A 780 13.67 -13.72 10.04
CA GLU A 780 13.35 -13.28 11.37
C GLU A 780 11.85 -13.03 11.54
N ASP A 781 11.34 -13.25 12.78
CA ASP A 781 9.99 -12.83 13.16
C ASP A 781 9.91 -11.29 13.11
N ALA A 782 9.01 -10.80 12.30
CA ALA A 782 8.82 -9.37 12.06
C ALA A 782 7.49 -8.85 12.62
N ASP A 783 6.98 -9.49 13.68
CA ASP A 783 5.82 -9.00 14.42
C ASP A 783 6.12 -7.65 15.06
N TYR A 784 5.14 -6.75 15.07
CA TYR A 784 5.33 -5.43 15.67
C TYR A 784 4.05 -4.82 16.28
N LEU A 785 4.28 -3.88 17.17
CA LEU A 785 3.31 -2.89 17.64
C LEU A 785 3.88 -1.50 17.33
N LYS A 786 3.08 -0.65 16.65
CA LYS A 786 3.46 0.75 16.35
C LYS A 786 2.49 1.74 16.97
N LEU A 787 3.03 2.83 17.54
CA LEU A 787 2.27 4.04 17.82
C LEU A 787 2.19 4.84 16.52
N ARG A 788 1.12 4.62 15.80
CA ARG A 788 0.93 5.09 14.43
C ARG A 788 0.64 6.58 14.35
N GLU A 789 -0.25 7.07 15.24
CA GLU A 789 -0.64 8.47 15.26
C GLU A 789 -0.93 8.92 16.69
N LEU A 790 -0.53 10.14 16.99
CA LEU A 790 -0.94 10.90 18.18
C LEU A 790 -1.31 12.31 17.69
N ALA A 791 -2.57 12.72 17.86
CA ALA A 791 -3.03 14.01 17.38
C ALA A 791 -3.79 14.77 18.45
N LEU A 792 -3.49 16.08 18.56
CA LEU A 792 -4.16 17.03 19.42
C LEU A 792 -4.78 18.12 18.57
N THR A 793 -6.11 18.17 18.56
CA THR A 793 -6.89 19.17 17.81
C THR A 793 -7.52 20.16 18.76
N PHE A 794 -7.29 21.44 18.53
CA PHE A 794 -7.89 22.56 19.23
C PHE A 794 -8.84 23.32 18.29
N VAL A 795 -10.12 23.35 18.63
CA VAL A 795 -11.13 24.16 17.94
C VAL A 795 -11.23 25.47 18.70
N ALA A 796 -10.85 26.56 18.04
CA ALA A 796 -10.84 27.89 18.67
C ALA A 796 -12.25 28.34 19.06
N PRO A 797 -12.43 28.93 20.23
CA PRO A 797 -13.70 29.55 20.62
C PRO A 797 -14.12 30.62 19.60
N PRO A 798 -15.42 30.88 19.44
CA PRO A 798 -15.94 31.88 18.44
C PRO A 798 -15.29 33.26 18.56
N THR A 799 -14.95 33.71 19.78
CA THR A 799 -14.26 34.97 20.03
C THR A 799 -12.86 35.01 19.41
N VAL A 800 -12.10 33.90 19.47
CA VAL A 800 -10.77 33.81 18.87
C VAL A 800 -10.88 33.71 17.36
N ALA A 801 -11.82 32.91 16.86
CA ALA A 801 -12.09 32.83 15.42
C ALA A 801 -12.47 34.17 14.81
N ALA A 802 -13.33 34.94 15.51
CA ALA A 802 -13.74 36.27 15.09
C ALA A 802 -12.57 37.28 15.07
N ALA A 803 -11.61 37.21 15.99
CA ALA A 803 -10.39 37.99 15.96
C ALA A 803 -9.55 37.75 14.71
N LEU A 804 -9.61 36.52 14.16
CA LEU A 804 -8.99 36.13 12.88
C LEU A 804 -9.91 36.45 11.67
N ARG A 805 -11.05 37.09 11.89
CA ARG A 805 -12.10 37.32 10.90
C ARG A 805 -12.64 36.06 10.26
N ALA A 806 -12.49 34.91 10.93
CA ALA A 806 -12.93 33.60 10.47
C ALA A 806 -14.20 33.15 11.23
N ARG A 807 -15.02 32.33 10.58
CA ARG A 807 -16.13 31.62 11.25
C ARG A 807 -15.63 30.55 12.20
N THR A 808 -14.68 29.78 11.74
CA THR A 808 -14.03 28.73 12.53
C THR A 808 -12.55 28.76 12.29
N ALA A 809 -11.79 28.49 13.35
CA ALA A 809 -10.37 28.27 13.28
C ALA A 809 -10.03 26.98 14.08
N THR A 810 -9.26 26.11 13.48
CA THR A 810 -8.84 24.85 14.10
C THR A 810 -7.32 24.71 13.96
N ILE A 811 -6.67 24.32 15.06
CA ILE A 811 -5.24 24.00 15.07
C ILE A 811 -5.08 22.55 15.45
N THR A 812 -4.34 21.80 14.66
CA THR A 812 -4.03 20.39 14.92
C THR A 812 -2.53 20.18 14.95
N LEU A 813 -2.02 19.64 16.06
CA LEU A 813 -0.67 19.09 16.18
C LEU A 813 -0.76 17.58 16.10
N ALA A 814 -0.10 16.97 15.14
CA ALA A 814 -0.14 15.51 14.97
C ALA A 814 1.25 14.93 14.70
N GLY A 815 1.54 13.82 15.36
CA GLY A 815 2.73 13.02 15.14
C GLY A 815 2.37 11.66 14.55
N ARG A 816 3.20 11.13 13.65
CA ARG A 816 3.01 9.79 13.05
C ARG A 816 4.27 8.96 13.13
N ASP A 817 4.05 7.63 13.22
CA ASP A 817 5.09 6.59 13.29
C ASP A 817 6.07 6.85 14.45
N LEU A 818 5.52 7.20 15.63
CA LEU A 818 6.28 7.76 16.76
C LEU A 818 7.07 6.71 17.55
N ALA A 819 6.66 5.44 17.53
CA ALA A 819 7.36 4.35 18.19
C ALA A 819 7.05 3.01 17.55
N THR A 820 8.04 2.13 17.51
CA THR A 820 7.93 0.75 17.03
C THR A 820 8.49 -0.19 18.10
N TRP A 821 7.70 -1.21 18.49
CA TRP A 821 8.12 -2.28 19.37
C TRP A 821 8.08 -3.59 18.58
N THR A 822 9.25 -4.20 18.42
CA THR A 822 9.42 -5.42 17.62
C THR A 822 10.59 -6.26 18.17
N GLY A 823 10.60 -7.54 17.84
CA GLY A 823 11.76 -8.43 18.04
C GLY A 823 12.66 -8.54 16.82
N TYR A 824 12.27 -7.91 15.69
CA TYR A 824 13.04 -7.91 14.45
C TYR A 824 14.35 -7.14 14.62
N SER A 825 15.46 -7.73 14.12
CA SER A 825 16.80 -7.14 14.28
C SER A 825 17.14 -6.12 13.18
N GLY A 826 16.41 -6.13 12.06
CA GLY A 826 16.54 -5.13 10.99
C GLY A 826 15.98 -3.77 11.38
N VAL A 827 15.99 -2.84 10.43
CA VAL A 827 15.70 -1.43 10.70
C VAL A 827 14.22 -1.16 10.95
N ASP A 828 13.33 -1.76 10.16
CA ASP A 828 11.88 -1.61 10.29
C ASP A 828 11.16 -2.88 9.81
N PRO A 829 10.34 -3.53 10.66
CA PRO A 829 9.62 -4.75 10.28
C PRO A 829 8.52 -4.52 9.23
N GLU A 830 8.16 -3.28 8.95
CA GLU A 830 7.18 -2.90 7.93
C GLU A 830 7.83 -2.49 6.60
N ALA A 831 9.07 -1.99 6.65
CA ALA A 831 9.80 -1.59 5.46
C ALA A 831 10.29 -2.83 4.72
N GLY A 832 9.68 -3.12 3.59
CA GLY A 832 10.16 -4.15 2.68
C GLY A 832 10.59 -3.52 1.36
N SER A 833 11.85 -3.70 0.95
CA SER A 833 12.19 -3.50 -0.44
C SER A 833 11.55 -4.63 -1.23
N TYR A 834 10.60 -4.28 -2.04
CA TYR A 834 10.09 -5.19 -3.03
C TYR A 834 11.13 -5.22 -4.15
N GLY A 835 12.01 -6.23 -4.11
CA GLY A 835 12.95 -6.48 -5.19
C GLY A 835 12.19 -6.54 -6.50
N VAL A 836 12.76 -5.95 -7.50
CA VAL A 836 12.18 -5.89 -8.83
C VAL A 836 12.18 -7.30 -9.39
N GLY A 837 11.02 -7.95 -9.39
CA GLY A 837 10.78 -9.09 -10.25
C GLY A 837 10.71 -8.58 -11.70
N ALA A 838 11.19 -9.34 -12.68
CA ALA A 838 10.88 -9.03 -14.07
C ALA A 838 9.35 -8.94 -14.24
N PRO A 839 8.84 -8.19 -15.22
CA PRO A 839 7.40 -8.06 -15.46
C PRO A 839 6.71 -9.42 -15.46
N GLY A 840 5.65 -9.56 -14.66
CA GLY A 840 4.92 -10.81 -14.49
C GLY A 840 5.60 -11.85 -13.59
N GLN A 841 6.71 -11.55 -12.94
CA GLN A 841 7.27 -12.40 -11.88
C GLN A 841 6.69 -12.01 -10.52
N PRO A 842 6.52 -12.99 -9.62
CA PRO A 842 6.23 -12.69 -8.22
C PRO A 842 7.32 -11.78 -7.64
N ARG A 843 6.94 -10.74 -6.93
CA ARG A 843 7.89 -9.79 -6.36
C ARG A 843 8.60 -10.40 -5.17
N LEU A 844 9.92 -10.21 -5.14
CA LEU A 844 10.73 -10.55 -3.98
C LEU A 844 10.45 -9.54 -2.86
N ILE A 845 10.16 -10.02 -1.66
CA ILE A 845 9.97 -9.20 -0.47
C ILE A 845 11.14 -9.48 0.46
N GLN A 846 11.89 -8.44 0.78
CA GLN A 846 13.07 -8.51 1.65
C GLN A 846 13.31 -7.14 2.29
N ASP A 847 13.97 -7.11 3.42
CA ASP A 847 14.51 -5.86 3.99
C ASP A 847 15.95 -5.68 3.48
N PHE A 848 16.08 -4.93 2.39
CA PHE A 848 17.37 -4.64 1.76
C PHE A 848 17.50 -3.16 1.46
N ALA A 849 18.45 -2.50 2.11
CA ALA A 849 18.79 -1.10 1.90
C ALA A 849 17.55 -0.16 1.90
N THR A 850 16.54 -0.51 2.70
CA THR A 850 15.26 0.20 2.74
C THR A 850 15.31 1.26 3.84
N LEU A 851 15.00 2.51 3.48
CA LEU A 851 14.84 3.57 4.47
C LEU A 851 13.53 3.36 5.24
N PRO A 852 13.56 3.29 6.58
CA PRO A 852 12.33 3.14 7.38
C PRO A 852 11.47 4.38 7.27
N VAL A 853 10.17 4.21 7.57
CA VAL A 853 9.23 5.34 7.59
C VAL A 853 9.66 6.32 8.69
N PRO A 854 9.96 7.59 8.35
CA PRO A 854 10.46 8.54 9.34
C PRO A 854 9.39 8.98 10.33
N HIS A 855 9.78 9.25 11.56
CA HIS A 855 8.94 9.96 12.52
C HIS A 855 8.59 11.33 11.98
N SER A 856 7.36 11.74 12.08
CA SER A 856 6.91 13.03 11.57
C SER A 856 6.03 13.77 12.58
N TRP A 857 6.21 15.09 12.66
CA TRP A 857 5.33 15.98 13.38
C TRP A 857 4.81 17.06 12.44
N THR A 858 3.52 17.34 12.51
CA THR A 858 2.86 18.35 11.67
C THR A 858 2.02 19.27 12.53
N LEU A 859 2.07 20.56 12.22
CA LEU A 859 1.17 21.58 12.75
C LEU A 859 0.31 22.10 11.60
N ARG A 860 -0.99 22.01 11.76
CA ARG A 860 -1.99 22.41 10.77
C ARG A 860 -2.89 23.50 11.33
N LEU A 861 -3.16 24.51 10.54
CA LEU A 861 -4.14 25.55 10.77
C LEU A 861 -5.21 25.50 9.68
N ASP A 862 -6.47 25.38 10.06
CA ASP A 862 -7.63 25.47 9.17
C ASP A 862 -8.46 26.70 9.53
N LEU A 863 -8.85 27.48 8.52
CA LEU A 863 -9.68 28.67 8.66
C LEU A 863 -10.86 28.56 7.69
N SER A 864 -12.07 28.88 8.16
CA SER A 864 -13.23 29.07 7.30
C SER A 864 -13.83 30.45 7.47
N TYR A 865 -14.19 31.11 6.37
CA TYR A 865 -14.72 32.45 6.29
C TYR A 865 -16.16 32.47 5.80
#